data_d7399328b170333ba2c2cb85631a72fd
#
_entry.id   d7399328b170333ba2c2cb85631a72fd
#
_cell.length_a   1.000
_cell.length_b   1.000
_cell.length_c   1.000
_cell.angle_alpha   90.00
_cell.angle_beta   90.00
_cell.angle_gamma   90.00
#
_symmetry.space_group_name_H-M   'P 1'
#
loop_
_entity.id
_entity.type
_entity.pdbx_description
1 polymer ?
#
loop_
_entity_poly.entity_id
_entity_poly.type
_entity_poly.pdbx_seq_one_letter_code
_entity_poly.pdbx_strand_id
1 'polypeptide(L)'
;MTLAIAAVLCFVTFHAKGGLSLESMATTEVALTLGAGVLVALAIVFGPTGARAYGSWPTGLLLAFTALTAVSIVWSVQPDHSWQDSGRMLAYSGVFAAGIALVRVAPDRWPAVLGGLALAAVIVCAYALATKVFPATLASTNAYARLKEPYGYWNAVGLSAAMGAICCLWLGARRTGHALLRALAYPAMGLLLLTLVLAYSRGALVALAIGVALWLFVVPLRLRGAALLIVGAIAAGALAAWDFSRHALSSEGVALAERTTAGHQLGALIVAMLLLLTVVGVGVGFLTGRRPPSLVARRRAGAALLAATALVVLAFVGALAVSHRGLTGSVSHAVDALTDPNAKTPPNTPGRLTAVASVRARYWKEALQVFSAHPLFGSGAEGYATAHLRYETETLNVRHAHGFIVQTLADLGLVGLLVALALLASWMAAAGRATHPFNRRWTSWRTWLTLRAGGRPGWRRLQERELMRYTPERIGLLSMLCLVVVFGAHSLIDWTWYVPGDACVALLCAGWLAGRGPLSANSKTAIHAFAGLAASDLDQTVVAGNGRSRNRRTSSSVRLAMAGAAIVAALLAAWSQWQPVRSEDARQSAESLLDESQLAPAMQAAQSAVSRDPLSAVSLFTLASVQQAAGHPAIARDTLAKAVKLQPSNPQTWLVLGRYDLSEGDPRAAVHELEAAIYLDPESISPEAIADGEREAIQIHNDYLQALEAVRSESAARAARRRAELKSARESRARAAAGARRAGRRHPAR
;
A
#
# COMPACT_ATOMS: atom_id res chain seq x y z
N MET A 1 -11.96 -22.52 7.98
CA MET A 1 -11.39 -21.19 8.30
C MET A 1 -10.07 -20.94 7.54
N THR A 2 -9.05 -21.84 7.58
CA THR A 2 -7.81 -21.66 6.80
C THR A 2 -8.08 -21.39 5.32
N LEU A 3 -8.84 -22.27 4.66
CA LEU A 3 -9.19 -22.14 3.26
C LEU A 3 -10.02 -20.87 2.98
N ALA A 4 -10.96 -20.53 3.87
CA ALA A 4 -11.76 -19.32 3.70
C ALA A 4 -10.92 -18.04 3.77
N ILE A 5 -9.99 -17.97 4.74
CA ILE A 5 -9.06 -16.83 4.83
C ILE A 5 -8.17 -16.77 3.59
N ALA A 6 -7.60 -17.90 3.14
CA ALA A 6 -6.78 -17.95 1.96
C ALA A 6 -7.57 -17.52 0.70
N ALA A 7 -8.81 -17.99 0.55
CA ALA A 7 -9.68 -17.64 -0.58
C ALA A 7 -10.00 -16.14 -0.61
N VAL A 8 -10.35 -15.54 0.53
CA VAL A 8 -10.61 -14.09 0.63
C VAL A 8 -9.37 -13.29 0.28
N LEU A 9 -8.20 -13.65 0.81
CA LEU A 9 -6.95 -12.93 0.53
C LEU A 9 -6.50 -13.11 -0.93
N CYS A 10 -6.65 -14.28 -1.50
CA CYS A 10 -6.42 -14.49 -2.93
C CYS A 10 -7.40 -13.65 -3.76
N PHE A 11 -8.70 -13.66 -3.44
CA PHE A 11 -9.68 -12.80 -4.10
C PHE A 11 -9.23 -11.34 -4.09
N VAL A 12 -8.92 -10.79 -2.91
CA VAL A 12 -8.44 -9.40 -2.79
C VAL A 12 -7.21 -9.15 -3.66
N THR A 13 -6.23 -10.05 -3.62
CA THR A 13 -4.98 -9.89 -4.36
C THR A 13 -5.17 -9.95 -5.88
N PHE A 14 -5.91 -10.92 -6.37
CA PHE A 14 -6.11 -11.11 -7.81
C PHE A 14 -7.11 -10.12 -8.41
N HIS A 15 -8.07 -9.65 -7.63
CA HIS A 15 -9.11 -8.72 -8.10
C HIS A 15 -8.68 -7.27 -7.97
N ALA A 16 -8.26 -6.81 -6.78
CA ALA A 16 -7.81 -5.43 -6.58
C ALA A 16 -6.45 -5.13 -7.25
N LYS A 17 -5.64 -6.17 -7.52
CA LYS A 17 -4.28 -6.01 -8.07
C LYS A 17 -3.48 -5.01 -7.24
N GLY A 18 -2.88 -3.98 -7.89
CA GLY A 18 -2.17 -2.90 -7.21
C GLY A 18 -3.05 -1.85 -6.52
N GLY A 19 -4.37 -1.93 -6.66
CA GLY A 19 -5.31 -0.96 -6.07
C GLY A 19 -5.41 0.36 -6.86
N LEU A 20 -5.01 0.36 -8.14
CA LEU A 20 -5.00 1.56 -8.98
C LEU A 20 -6.22 1.70 -9.90
N SER A 21 -6.97 0.62 -10.13
CA SER A 21 -8.21 0.63 -10.94
C SER A 21 -9.41 0.88 -10.05
N LEU A 22 -10.20 1.89 -10.36
CA LEU A 22 -11.38 2.29 -9.60
C LEU A 22 -12.38 1.14 -9.44
N GLU A 23 -12.74 0.46 -10.53
CA GLU A 23 -13.76 -0.61 -10.53
C GLU A 23 -13.34 -1.79 -9.64
N SER A 24 -12.14 -2.33 -9.85
CA SER A 24 -11.66 -3.48 -9.08
C SER A 24 -11.39 -3.13 -7.62
N MET A 25 -10.97 -1.90 -7.34
CA MET A 25 -10.76 -1.41 -5.99
C MET A 25 -12.08 -1.26 -5.25
N ALA A 26 -13.07 -0.55 -5.81
CA ALA A 26 -14.37 -0.34 -5.18
C ALA A 26 -15.12 -1.67 -4.95
N THR A 27 -15.08 -2.60 -5.91
CA THR A 27 -15.66 -3.95 -5.72
C THR A 27 -15.02 -4.68 -4.54
N THR A 28 -13.69 -4.59 -4.41
CA THR A 28 -12.95 -5.18 -3.28
C THR A 28 -13.33 -4.52 -1.96
N GLU A 29 -13.40 -3.20 -1.92
CA GLU A 29 -13.79 -2.43 -0.74
C GLU A 29 -15.19 -2.77 -0.25
N VAL A 30 -16.15 -2.82 -1.17
CA VAL A 30 -17.55 -3.23 -0.88
C VAL A 30 -17.59 -4.64 -0.29
N ALA A 31 -16.90 -5.61 -0.93
CA ALA A 31 -16.85 -6.99 -0.45
C ALA A 31 -16.23 -7.09 0.95
N LEU A 32 -15.13 -6.39 1.21
CA LEU A 32 -14.46 -6.36 2.52
C LEU A 32 -15.32 -5.67 3.58
N THR A 33 -15.96 -4.56 3.25
CA THR A 33 -16.82 -3.79 4.15
C THR A 33 -18.04 -4.61 4.58
N LEU A 34 -18.75 -5.22 3.63
CA LEU A 34 -19.90 -6.08 3.91
C LEU A 34 -19.50 -7.33 4.69
N GLY A 35 -18.44 -8.02 4.25
CA GLY A 35 -17.92 -9.20 4.95
C GLY A 35 -17.49 -8.91 6.38
N ALA A 36 -16.81 -7.78 6.61
CA ALA A 36 -16.42 -7.33 7.94
C ALA A 36 -17.64 -6.96 8.79
N GLY A 37 -18.63 -6.25 8.22
CA GLY A 37 -19.89 -5.93 8.90
C GLY A 37 -20.61 -7.17 9.41
N VAL A 38 -20.74 -8.20 8.56
CA VAL A 38 -21.33 -9.49 8.94
C VAL A 38 -20.52 -10.16 10.06
N LEU A 39 -19.19 -10.22 9.96
CA LEU A 39 -18.35 -10.83 11.00
C LEU A 39 -18.44 -10.10 12.34
N VAL A 40 -18.49 -8.78 12.33
CA VAL A 40 -18.67 -7.94 13.51
C VAL A 40 -20.05 -8.16 14.13
N ALA A 41 -21.12 -8.18 13.31
CA ALA A 41 -22.49 -8.47 13.78
C ALA A 41 -22.58 -9.88 14.41
N LEU A 42 -22.02 -10.90 13.76
CA LEU A 42 -21.94 -12.25 14.33
C LEU A 42 -21.17 -12.27 15.66
N ALA A 43 -20.05 -11.55 15.76
CA ALA A 43 -19.29 -11.46 17.00
C ALA A 43 -20.04 -10.72 18.12
N ILE A 44 -20.89 -9.76 17.80
CA ILE A 44 -21.78 -9.09 18.74
C ILE A 44 -22.89 -10.05 19.22
N VAL A 45 -23.50 -10.80 18.32
CA VAL A 45 -24.62 -11.71 18.64
C VAL A 45 -24.12 -12.96 19.35
N PHE A 46 -23.09 -13.63 18.86
CA PHE A 46 -22.65 -14.95 19.34
C PHE A 46 -21.41 -14.89 20.25
N GLY A 47 -20.75 -13.75 20.37
CA GLY A 47 -19.58 -13.62 21.23
C GLY A 47 -19.90 -13.73 22.72
N PRO A 48 -18.90 -14.06 23.56
CA PRO A 48 -19.09 -14.27 24.98
C PRO A 48 -19.62 -13.03 25.70
N THR A 49 -20.68 -13.20 26.51
CA THR A 49 -21.30 -12.11 27.28
C THR A 49 -20.44 -11.78 28.49
N GLY A 50 -20.24 -10.46 28.74
CA GLY A 50 -19.49 -9.99 29.91
C GLY A 50 -17.96 -10.06 29.75
N ALA A 51 -17.42 -10.59 28.66
CA ALA A 51 -15.99 -10.52 28.38
C ALA A 51 -15.55 -9.09 28.09
N ARG A 52 -14.41 -8.68 28.63
CA ARG A 52 -13.83 -7.35 28.37
C ARG A 52 -13.51 -7.19 26.88
N ALA A 53 -13.95 -6.10 26.29
CA ALA A 53 -13.64 -5.77 24.91
C ALA A 53 -12.22 -5.21 24.82
N TYR A 54 -11.29 -6.01 24.30
CA TYR A 54 -9.95 -5.57 23.99
C TYR A 54 -9.89 -4.99 22.58
N GLY A 55 -8.92 -4.09 22.33
CA GLY A 55 -8.72 -3.47 21.00
C GLY A 55 -9.55 -2.21 20.76
N SER A 56 -10.35 -1.73 21.73
CA SER A 56 -11.20 -0.54 21.53
C SER A 56 -10.41 0.73 21.21
N TRP A 57 -9.29 0.98 21.89
CA TRP A 57 -8.45 2.15 21.61
C TRP A 57 -7.85 2.17 20.20
N PRO A 58 -7.11 1.13 19.74
CA PRO A 58 -6.62 1.11 18.37
C PRO A 58 -7.74 1.13 17.33
N THR A 59 -8.90 0.51 17.61
CA THR A 59 -10.07 0.61 16.71
C THR A 59 -10.60 2.05 16.65
N GLY A 60 -10.77 2.70 17.80
CA GLY A 60 -11.25 4.08 17.84
C GLY A 60 -10.30 5.07 17.14
N LEU A 61 -8.99 4.88 17.30
CA LEU A 61 -7.98 5.70 16.61
C LEU A 61 -7.89 5.41 15.10
N LEU A 62 -8.10 4.15 14.68
CA LEU A 62 -8.19 3.82 13.26
C LEU A 62 -9.44 4.44 12.62
N LEU A 63 -10.58 4.39 13.33
CA LEU A 63 -11.79 5.07 12.89
C LEU A 63 -11.64 6.61 12.90
N ALA A 64 -10.90 7.18 13.85
CA ALA A 64 -10.57 8.60 13.86
C ALA A 64 -9.69 9.00 12.67
N PHE A 65 -8.70 8.14 12.30
CA PHE A 65 -7.90 8.33 11.10
C PHE A 65 -8.76 8.23 9.83
N THR A 66 -9.65 7.25 9.75
CA THR A 66 -10.65 7.12 8.66
C THR A 66 -11.57 8.34 8.57
N ALA A 67 -12.05 8.83 9.71
CA ALA A 67 -12.89 10.04 9.75
C ALA A 67 -12.12 11.29 9.31
N LEU A 68 -10.85 11.42 9.69
CA LEU A 68 -9.99 12.52 9.23
C LEU A 68 -9.79 12.46 7.70
N THR A 69 -9.55 11.25 7.14
CA THR A 69 -9.49 11.03 5.69
C THR A 69 -10.79 11.48 5.01
N ALA A 70 -11.96 11.11 5.56
CA ALA A 70 -13.25 11.51 5.00
C ALA A 70 -13.52 13.03 5.14
N VAL A 71 -13.16 13.65 6.26
CA VAL A 71 -13.34 15.09 6.45
C VAL A 71 -12.38 15.90 5.57
N SER A 72 -11.22 15.33 5.20
CA SER A 72 -10.26 16.01 4.34
C SER A 72 -10.80 16.32 2.93
N ILE A 73 -11.87 15.68 2.48
CA ILE A 73 -12.60 15.99 1.25
C ILE A 73 -12.93 17.49 1.16
N VAL A 74 -13.21 18.14 2.30
CA VAL A 74 -13.65 19.55 2.34
C VAL A 74 -12.57 20.53 1.90
N TRP A 75 -11.29 20.21 2.13
CA TRP A 75 -10.15 21.07 1.74
C TRP A 75 -9.20 20.40 0.75
N SER A 76 -9.58 19.25 0.24
CA SER A 76 -8.73 18.48 -0.67
C SER A 76 -8.51 19.21 -1.99
N VAL A 77 -7.28 19.10 -2.49
CA VAL A 77 -6.92 19.49 -3.86
C VAL A 77 -7.68 18.64 -4.89
N GLN A 78 -7.98 17.37 -4.53
CA GLN A 78 -8.68 16.42 -5.37
C GLN A 78 -9.72 15.64 -4.55
N PRO A 79 -10.90 16.24 -4.31
CA PRO A 79 -11.89 15.74 -3.36
C PRO A 79 -12.51 14.40 -3.74
N ASP A 80 -12.64 14.07 -5.04
CA ASP A 80 -13.09 12.78 -5.54
C ASP A 80 -12.12 11.65 -5.18
N HIS A 81 -10.81 11.85 -5.29
CA HIS A 81 -9.80 10.89 -4.82
C HIS A 81 -9.81 10.74 -3.31
N SER A 82 -9.99 11.82 -2.55
CA SER A 82 -10.16 11.76 -1.09
C SER A 82 -11.40 10.95 -0.68
N TRP A 83 -12.49 11.01 -1.46
CA TRP A 83 -13.66 10.16 -1.25
C TRP A 83 -13.31 8.68 -1.47
N GLN A 84 -12.62 8.35 -2.56
CA GLN A 84 -12.17 6.98 -2.84
C GLN A 84 -11.24 6.44 -1.73
N ASP A 85 -10.27 7.23 -1.27
CA ASP A 85 -9.38 6.83 -0.16
C ASP A 85 -10.14 6.64 1.17
N SER A 86 -11.18 7.43 1.41
CA SER A 86 -12.08 7.26 2.56
C SER A 86 -12.79 5.89 2.51
N GLY A 87 -13.20 5.45 1.32
CA GLY A 87 -13.75 4.12 1.07
C GLY A 87 -12.74 3.02 1.43
N ARG A 88 -11.49 3.16 0.97
CA ARG A 88 -10.39 2.25 1.29
C ARG A 88 -10.13 2.18 2.79
N MET A 89 -10.08 3.31 3.47
CA MET A 89 -9.85 3.38 4.91
C MET A 89 -11.01 2.76 5.70
N LEU A 90 -12.25 2.88 5.25
CA LEU A 90 -13.41 2.17 5.82
C LEU A 90 -13.27 0.65 5.68
N ALA A 91 -12.92 0.14 4.49
CA ALA A 91 -12.68 -1.27 4.25
C ALA A 91 -11.52 -1.81 5.13
N TYR A 92 -10.43 -1.08 5.26
CA TYR A 92 -9.29 -1.42 6.14
C TYR A 92 -9.68 -1.45 7.61
N SER A 93 -10.48 -0.48 8.05
CA SER A 93 -11.07 -0.47 9.40
C SER A 93 -11.98 -1.69 9.63
N GLY A 94 -12.72 -2.08 8.61
CA GLY A 94 -13.52 -3.30 8.58
C GLY A 94 -12.67 -4.56 8.75
N VAL A 95 -11.59 -4.72 7.98
CA VAL A 95 -10.67 -5.87 8.08
C VAL A 95 -10.02 -5.96 9.47
N PHE A 96 -9.60 -4.83 10.02
CA PHE A 96 -9.06 -4.76 11.38
C PHE A 96 -10.11 -5.20 12.42
N ALA A 97 -11.34 -4.69 12.31
CA ALA A 97 -12.45 -5.07 13.17
C ALA A 97 -12.85 -6.54 13.00
N ALA A 98 -12.78 -7.09 11.78
CA ALA A 98 -12.97 -8.51 11.51
C ALA A 98 -11.93 -9.38 12.23
N GLY A 99 -10.67 -8.96 12.29
CA GLY A 99 -9.63 -9.61 13.09
C GLY A 99 -9.98 -9.66 14.58
N ILE A 100 -10.51 -8.57 15.15
CA ILE A 100 -11.00 -8.52 16.53
C ILE A 100 -12.24 -9.43 16.71
N ALA A 101 -13.17 -9.41 15.76
CA ALA A 101 -14.37 -10.23 15.79
C ALA A 101 -14.03 -11.72 15.79
N LEU A 102 -13.13 -12.13 14.91
CA LEU A 102 -12.68 -13.53 14.78
C LEU A 102 -12.01 -14.04 16.08
N VAL A 103 -11.14 -13.27 16.70
CA VAL A 103 -10.50 -13.70 17.96
C VAL A 103 -11.49 -13.79 19.13
N ARG A 104 -12.56 -13.01 19.11
CA ARG A 104 -13.63 -13.08 20.13
C ARG A 104 -14.50 -14.31 19.98
N VAL A 105 -14.82 -14.71 18.75
CA VAL A 105 -15.68 -15.86 18.46
C VAL A 105 -14.88 -17.17 18.50
N ALA A 106 -13.65 -17.16 18.02
CA ALA A 106 -12.85 -18.37 17.82
C ALA A 106 -11.37 -18.18 18.23
N PRO A 107 -11.07 -17.88 19.51
CA PRO A 107 -9.72 -17.55 19.98
C PRO A 107 -8.70 -18.67 19.73
N ASP A 108 -9.14 -19.94 19.76
CA ASP A 108 -8.26 -21.11 19.56
C ASP A 108 -7.93 -21.35 18.05
N ARG A 109 -8.56 -20.61 17.14
CA ARG A 109 -8.37 -20.74 15.70
C ARG A 109 -7.22 -19.87 15.12
N TRP A 110 -6.39 -19.27 15.98
CA TRP A 110 -5.19 -18.56 15.56
C TRP A 110 -4.29 -19.34 14.57
N PRO A 111 -4.15 -20.71 14.65
CA PRO A 111 -3.36 -21.43 13.66
C PRO A 111 -3.98 -21.39 12.26
N ALA A 112 -5.30 -21.26 12.18
CA ALA A 112 -6.00 -21.17 10.91
C ALA A 112 -5.75 -19.82 10.22
N VAL A 113 -5.54 -18.73 10.98
CA VAL A 113 -5.13 -17.44 10.43
C VAL A 113 -3.75 -17.56 9.79
N LEU A 114 -2.72 -17.94 10.55
CA LEU A 114 -1.36 -18.09 10.01
C LEU A 114 -1.28 -19.09 8.86
N GLY A 115 -2.05 -20.18 8.93
CA GLY A 115 -2.13 -21.18 7.87
C GLY A 115 -2.79 -20.63 6.60
N GLY A 116 -3.84 -19.81 6.74
CA GLY A 116 -4.53 -19.15 5.62
C GLY A 116 -3.62 -18.11 4.94
N LEU A 117 -2.91 -17.32 5.73
CA LEU A 117 -1.93 -16.36 5.24
C LEU A 117 -0.77 -17.05 4.48
N ALA A 118 -0.22 -18.13 5.06
CA ALA A 118 0.82 -18.92 4.40
C ALA A 118 0.35 -19.48 3.05
N LEU A 119 -0.87 -20.03 3.03
CA LEU A 119 -1.44 -20.62 1.82
C LEU A 119 -1.70 -19.54 0.74
N ALA A 120 -2.28 -18.41 1.12
CA ALA A 120 -2.50 -17.28 0.20
C ALA A 120 -1.18 -16.78 -0.40
N ALA A 121 -0.16 -16.55 0.43
CA ALA A 121 1.15 -16.11 -0.03
C ALA A 121 1.79 -17.13 -0.99
N VAL A 122 1.69 -18.43 -0.71
CA VAL A 122 2.19 -19.48 -1.59
C VAL A 122 1.46 -19.49 -2.94
N ILE A 123 0.12 -19.36 -2.94
CA ILE A 123 -0.68 -19.30 -4.18
C ILE A 123 -0.29 -18.07 -5.02
N VAL A 124 -0.24 -16.91 -4.40
CA VAL A 124 0.12 -15.65 -5.07
C VAL A 124 1.53 -15.70 -5.65
N CYS A 125 2.50 -16.17 -4.88
CA CYS A 125 3.89 -16.29 -5.33
C CYS A 125 4.08 -17.41 -6.40
N ALA A 126 3.34 -18.50 -6.29
CA ALA A 126 3.34 -19.54 -7.32
C ALA A 126 2.79 -19.00 -8.64
N TYR A 127 1.71 -18.23 -8.60
CA TYR A 127 1.18 -17.55 -9.80
C TYR A 127 2.19 -16.54 -10.37
N ALA A 128 2.82 -15.71 -9.52
CA ALA A 128 3.86 -14.79 -9.96
C ALA A 128 4.99 -15.51 -10.71
N LEU A 129 5.49 -16.64 -10.18
CA LEU A 129 6.49 -17.47 -10.84
C LEU A 129 5.95 -18.11 -12.13
N ALA A 130 4.70 -18.56 -12.13
CA ALA A 130 4.06 -19.15 -13.31
C ALA A 130 3.99 -18.15 -14.48
N THR A 131 3.85 -16.84 -14.25
CA THR A 131 3.90 -15.83 -15.33
C THR A 131 5.26 -15.77 -16.02
N LYS A 132 6.34 -16.07 -15.31
CA LYS A 132 7.69 -16.14 -15.87
C LYS A 132 7.95 -17.50 -16.56
N VAL A 133 7.33 -18.57 -16.06
CA VAL A 133 7.40 -19.92 -16.64
C VAL A 133 6.59 -20.04 -17.93
N PHE A 134 5.40 -19.43 -17.96
CA PHE A 134 4.45 -19.46 -19.09
C PHE A 134 4.16 -18.04 -19.61
N PRO A 135 5.16 -17.35 -20.18
CA PRO A 135 5.00 -15.95 -20.57
C PRO A 135 4.00 -15.73 -21.71
N ALA A 136 3.80 -16.73 -22.57
CA ALA A 136 2.85 -16.64 -23.68
C ALA A 136 1.38 -16.62 -23.26
N THR A 137 1.04 -17.17 -22.08
CA THR A 137 -0.35 -17.34 -21.63
C THR A 137 -0.68 -16.55 -20.39
N LEU A 138 0.29 -16.30 -19.51
CA LEU A 138 0.06 -15.70 -18.19
C LEU A 138 0.73 -14.34 -17.99
N ALA A 139 1.73 -13.98 -18.81
CA ALA A 139 2.40 -12.70 -18.67
C ALA A 139 1.56 -11.56 -19.27
N SER A 140 1.69 -10.35 -18.71
CA SER A 140 1.22 -9.12 -19.34
C SER A 140 1.99 -8.86 -20.63
N THR A 141 1.42 -8.05 -21.54
CA THR A 141 2.03 -7.69 -22.83
C THR A 141 3.43 -7.07 -22.71
N ASN A 142 3.72 -6.43 -21.55
CA ASN A 142 5.02 -5.82 -21.30
C ASN A 142 6.02 -6.86 -20.80
N ALA A 143 7.15 -7.00 -21.51
CA ALA A 143 8.21 -7.97 -21.21
C ALA A 143 9.17 -7.46 -20.13
N TYR A 144 8.77 -7.56 -18.87
CA TYR A 144 9.65 -7.23 -17.74
C TYR A 144 10.41 -8.46 -17.23
N ALA A 145 11.66 -8.27 -16.83
CA ALA A 145 12.45 -9.31 -16.16
C ALA A 145 11.98 -9.59 -14.72
N ARG A 146 11.33 -8.61 -14.07
CA ARG A 146 10.85 -8.66 -12.68
C ARG A 146 9.44 -9.26 -12.58
N LEU A 147 9.19 -9.99 -11.49
CA LEU A 147 7.86 -10.47 -11.16
C LEU A 147 6.99 -9.31 -10.64
N LYS A 148 5.83 -9.08 -11.27
CA LYS A 148 4.87 -8.04 -10.86
C LYS A 148 3.43 -8.57 -10.68
N GLU A 149 3.08 -9.68 -11.32
CA GLU A 149 1.73 -10.24 -11.24
C GLU A 149 1.51 -11.05 -9.95
N PRO A 150 0.29 -11.12 -9.41
CA PRO A 150 -0.97 -10.55 -9.92
C PRO A 150 -1.19 -9.07 -9.56
N TYR A 151 -0.31 -8.45 -8.80
CA TYR A 151 -0.47 -7.06 -8.35
C TYR A 151 -0.27 -6.01 -9.44
N GLY A 152 0.42 -6.35 -10.53
CA GLY A 152 0.97 -5.36 -11.46
C GLY A 152 2.13 -4.54 -10.84
N TYR A 153 2.54 -4.86 -9.61
CA TYR A 153 3.56 -4.13 -8.86
C TYR A 153 4.55 -5.08 -8.14
N TRP A 154 5.80 -5.02 -8.53
CA TRP A 154 6.85 -5.95 -8.07
C TRP A 154 7.15 -5.85 -6.57
N ASN A 155 7.07 -4.66 -5.93
CA ASN A 155 7.36 -4.54 -4.51
C ASN A 155 6.28 -5.20 -3.65
N ALA A 156 5.02 -5.19 -4.11
CA ALA A 156 3.93 -5.90 -3.45
C ALA A 156 4.12 -7.43 -3.52
N VAL A 157 4.53 -7.96 -4.69
CA VAL A 157 4.88 -9.38 -4.83
C VAL A 157 5.99 -9.77 -3.84
N GLY A 158 7.04 -8.94 -3.77
CA GLY A 158 8.15 -9.14 -2.82
C GLY A 158 7.69 -9.11 -1.36
N LEU A 159 6.81 -8.18 -1.01
CA LEU A 159 6.28 -8.05 0.35
C LEU A 159 5.38 -9.22 0.74
N SER A 160 4.48 -9.66 -0.16
CA SER A 160 3.69 -10.88 0.03
C SER A 160 4.56 -12.10 0.31
N ALA A 161 5.64 -12.27 -0.47
CA ALA A 161 6.61 -13.34 -0.26
C ALA A 161 7.30 -13.21 1.12
N ALA A 162 7.68 -12.02 1.53
CA ALA A 162 8.31 -11.74 2.82
C ALA A 162 7.38 -12.05 4.00
N MET A 163 6.11 -11.62 3.94
CA MET A 163 5.09 -11.93 4.96
C MET A 163 4.79 -13.43 5.02
N GLY A 164 4.68 -14.08 3.86
CA GLY A 164 4.52 -15.53 3.74
C GLY A 164 5.68 -16.31 4.36
N ALA A 165 6.93 -15.84 4.20
CA ALA A 165 8.10 -16.46 4.79
C ALA A 165 8.06 -16.46 6.33
N ILE A 166 7.54 -15.41 6.98
CA ILE A 166 7.32 -15.38 8.43
C ILE A 166 6.29 -16.44 8.85
N CYS A 167 5.21 -16.61 8.08
CA CYS A 167 4.23 -17.68 8.34
C CYS A 167 4.86 -19.08 8.17
N CYS A 168 5.73 -19.26 7.16
CA CYS A 168 6.46 -20.52 6.96
C CYS A 168 7.48 -20.81 8.08
N LEU A 169 8.15 -19.77 8.63
CA LEU A 169 9.00 -19.93 9.81
C LEU A 169 8.22 -20.50 10.99
N TRP A 170 7.03 -19.95 11.27
CA TRP A 170 6.15 -20.51 12.29
C TRP A 170 5.74 -21.95 11.97
N LEU A 171 5.32 -22.22 10.72
CA LEU A 171 4.79 -23.53 10.31
C LEU A 171 5.85 -24.64 10.42
N GLY A 172 7.07 -24.40 9.93
CA GLY A 172 8.15 -25.39 9.91
C GLY A 172 8.88 -25.55 11.23
N ALA A 173 9.01 -24.47 12.03
CA ALA A 173 9.72 -24.52 13.31
C ALA A 173 8.90 -25.11 14.46
N ARG A 174 7.56 -25.12 14.41
CA ARG A 174 6.69 -25.61 15.49
C ARG A 174 6.96 -27.08 15.82
N ARG A 175 6.75 -27.43 17.10
CA ARG A 175 6.98 -28.79 17.61
C ARG A 175 5.74 -29.68 17.53
N THR A 176 4.56 -29.07 17.48
CA THR A 176 3.25 -29.72 17.49
C THR A 176 2.56 -29.63 16.13
N GLY A 177 1.56 -30.46 15.90
CA GLY A 177 0.80 -30.48 14.63
C GLY A 177 1.31 -31.54 13.64
N HIS A 178 0.62 -31.64 12.51
CA HIS A 178 0.90 -32.65 11.46
C HIS A 178 2.30 -32.55 10.90
N ALA A 179 3.01 -33.68 10.84
CA ALA A 179 4.39 -33.77 10.35
C ALA A 179 4.50 -33.32 8.89
N LEU A 180 3.53 -33.68 8.04
CA LEU A 180 3.49 -33.31 6.64
C LEU A 180 3.44 -31.77 6.45
N LEU A 181 2.59 -31.07 7.21
CA LEU A 181 2.50 -29.60 7.12
C LEU A 181 3.81 -28.90 7.51
N ARG A 182 4.55 -29.49 8.46
CA ARG A 182 5.87 -28.97 8.83
C ARG A 182 6.91 -29.25 7.72
N ALA A 183 6.81 -30.38 7.06
CA ALA A 183 7.68 -30.72 5.93
C ALA A 183 7.41 -29.81 4.73
N LEU A 184 6.14 -29.53 4.42
CA LEU A 184 5.74 -28.64 3.33
C LEU A 184 6.16 -27.18 3.54
N ALA A 185 6.52 -26.78 4.77
CA ALA A 185 7.11 -25.45 5.00
C ALA A 185 8.46 -25.26 4.29
N TYR A 186 9.21 -26.34 3.97
CA TYR A 186 10.48 -26.25 3.26
C TYR A 186 10.31 -25.85 1.79
N PRO A 187 9.51 -26.55 0.97
CA PRO A 187 9.25 -26.12 -0.41
C PRO A 187 8.54 -24.78 -0.47
N ALA A 188 7.60 -24.48 0.45
CA ALA A 188 6.97 -23.18 0.52
C ALA A 188 7.98 -22.06 0.79
N MET A 189 8.92 -22.23 1.73
CA MET A 189 9.98 -21.27 2.00
C MET A 189 10.87 -21.05 0.77
N GLY A 190 11.28 -22.11 0.06
CA GLY A 190 12.07 -22.00 -1.15
C GLY A 190 11.36 -21.21 -2.25
N LEU A 191 10.06 -21.50 -2.47
CA LEU A 191 9.22 -20.78 -3.43
C LEU A 191 9.10 -19.31 -3.11
N LEU A 192 8.78 -18.96 -1.83
CA LEU A 192 8.62 -17.59 -1.39
C LEU A 192 9.93 -16.80 -1.50
N LEU A 193 11.07 -17.37 -1.10
CA LEU A 193 12.36 -16.70 -1.21
C LEU A 193 12.81 -16.53 -2.66
N LEU A 194 12.53 -17.49 -3.53
CA LEU A 194 12.76 -17.35 -4.97
C LEU A 194 11.94 -16.20 -5.55
N THR A 195 10.64 -16.16 -5.25
CA THR A 195 9.75 -15.05 -5.68
C THR A 195 10.26 -13.71 -5.19
N LEU A 196 10.67 -13.61 -3.90
CA LEU A 196 11.21 -12.39 -3.31
C LEU A 196 12.43 -11.87 -4.05
N VAL A 197 13.38 -12.77 -4.41
CA VAL A 197 14.60 -12.41 -5.14
C VAL A 197 14.24 -11.98 -6.56
N LEU A 198 13.38 -12.73 -7.27
CA LEU A 198 13.00 -12.43 -8.65
C LEU A 198 12.04 -11.23 -8.79
N ALA A 199 11.46 -10.75 -7.70
CA ALA A 199 10.76 -9.47 -7.67
C ALA A 199 11.72 -8.26 -7.64
N TYR A 200 13.01 -8.47 -7.43
CA TYR A 200 14.07 -7.44 -7.31
C TYR A 200 13.70 -6.31 -6.32
N SER A 201 12.95 -6.65 -5.27
CA SER A 201 12.50 -5.68 -4.28
C SER A 201 13.47 -5.59 -3.10
N ARG A 202 14.36 -4.60 -3.13
CA ARG A 202 15.30 -4.31 -2.02
C ARG A 202 14.58 -4.01 -0.71
N GLY A 203 13.47 -3.24 -0.80
CA GLY A 203 12.65 -2.89 0.36
C GLY A 203 12.07 -4.14 1.04
N ALA A 204 11.54 -5.09 0.26
CA ALA A 204 10.99 -6.32 0.80
C ALA A 204 12.07 -7.25 1.40
N LEU A 205 13.29 -7.27 0.83
CA LEU A 205 14.43 -7.99 1.42
C LEU A 205 14.82 -7.41 2.78
N VAL A 206 14.91 -6.09 2.90
CA VAL A 206 15.19 -5.39 4.17
C VAL A 206 14.08 -5.65 5.18
N ALA A 207 12.82 -5.52 4.77
CA ALA A 207 11.68 -5.80 5.64
C ALA A 207 11.66 -7.26 6.14
N LEU A 208 11.95 -8.23 5.27
CA LEU A 208 12.11 -9.63 5.67
C LEU A 208 13.27 -9.80 6.66
N ALA A 209 14.41 -9.18 6.41
CA ALA A 209 15.57 -9.26 7.31
C ALA A 209 15.23 -8.73 8.72
N ILE A 210 14.52 -7.60 8.81
CA ILE A 210 14.01 -7.04 10.09
C ILE A 210 13.04 -8.04 10.75
N GLY A 211 12.07 -8.57 9.99
CA GLY A 211 11.09 -9.52 10.52
C GLY A 211 11.71 -10.84 10.99
N VAL A 212 12.67 -11.39 10.25
CA VAL A 212 13.43 -12.61 10.61
C VAL A 212 14.30 -12.34 11.85
N ALA A 213 15.03 -11.22 11.89
CA ALA A 213 15.83 -10.84 13.05
C ALA A 213 14.94 -10.73 14.31
N LEU A 214 13.81 -10.05 14.22
CA LEU A 214 12.85 -9.95 15.31
C LEU A 214 12.31 -11.34 15.68
N TRP A 215 11.91 -12.18 14.71
CA TRP A 215 11.40 -13.53 14.96
C TRP A 215 12.44 -14.40 15.66
N LEU A 216 13.70 -14.40 15.21
CA LEU A 216 14.78 -15.12 15.85
C LEU A 216 15.09 -14.57 17.25
N PHE A 217 14.84 -13.29 17.49
CA PHE A 217 15.01 -12.67 18.79
C PHE A 217 13.91 -13.05 19.77
N VAL A 218 12.62 -12.98 19.38
CA VAL A 218 11.49 -13.16 20.31
C VAL A 218 10.98 -14.61 20.40
N VAL A 219 11.18 -15.43 19.33
CA VAL A 219 10.70 -16.83 19.30
C VAL A 219 11.81 -17.81 19.68
N PRO A 220 11.55 -18.77 20.60
CA PRO A 220 12.60 -19.66 21.13
C PRO A 220 12.98 -20.82 20.18
N LEU A 221 12.39 -20.89 18.96
CA LEU A 221 12.59 -21.97 18.00
C LEU A 221 13.70 -21.64 16.97
N ARG A 222 14.68 -20.86 17.37
CA ARG A 222 15.72 -20.22 16.53
C ARG A 222 16.43 -21.18 15.56
N LEU A 223 16.94 -22.31 16.08
CA LEU A 223 17.70 -23.26 15.26
C LEU A 223 16.84 -23.93 14.18
N ARG A 224 15.57 -24.22 14.49
CA ARG A 224 14.64 -24.80 13.50
C ARG A 224 14.25 -23.77 12.46
N GLY A 225 13.97 -22.52 12.88
CA GLY A 225 13.69 -21.43 11.96
C GLY A 225 14.89 -21.11 11.07
N ALA A 226 16.08 -21.03 11.67
CA ALA A 226 17.31 -20.79 10.91
C ALA A 226 17.60 -21.94 9.91
N ALA A 227 17.45 -23.20 10.31
CA ALA A 227 17.64 -24.33 9.39
C ALA A 227 16.67 -24.27 8.19
N LEU A 228 15.37 -23.99 8.47
CA LEU A 228 14.38 -23.83 7.41
C LEU A 228 14.75 -22.68 6.44
N LEU A 229 15.11 -21.53 7.02
CA LEU A 229 15.49 -20.35 6.24
C LEU A 229 16.74 -20.59 5.40
N ILE A 230 17.79 -21.16 5.99
CA ILE A 230 19.07 -21.44 5.28
C ILE A 230 18.86 -22.43 4.14
N VAL A 231 18.15 -23.54 4.39
CA VAL A 231 17.87 -24.54 3.34
C VAL A 231 17.05 -23.93 2.22
N GLY A 232 15.99 -23.18 2.54
CA GLY A 232 15.20 -22.46 1.54
C GLY A 232 16.00 -21.41 0.79
N ALA A 233 16.85 -20.64 1.49
CA ALA A 233 17.67 -19.60 0.88
C ALA A 233 18.76 -20.16 -0.07
N ILE A 234 19.39 -21.28 0.28
CA ILE A 234 20.37 -21.95 -0.58
C ILE A 234 19.68 -22.41 -1.87
N ALA A 235 18.55 -23.09 -1.76
CA ALA A 235 17.83 -23.60 -2.92
C ALA A 235 17.29 -22.46 -3.81
N ALA A 236 16.67 -21.44 -3.21
CA ALA A 236 16.18 -20.26 -3.93
C ALA A 236 17.33 -19.45 -4.56
N GLY A 237 18.43 -19.27 -3.84
CA GLY A 237 19.61 -18.57 -4.32
C GLY A 237 20.29 -19.26 -5.50
N ALA A 238 20.42 -20.58 -5.46
CA ALA A 238 20.97 -21.35 -6.57
C ALA A 238 20.12 -21.21 -7.82
N LEU A 239 18.79 -21.28 -7.68
CA LEU A 239 17.88 -21.15 -8.80
C LEU A 239 17.80 -19.70 -9.33
N ALA A 240 17.84 -18.71 -8.45
CA ALA A 240 17.93 -17.31 -8.84
C ALA A 240 19.25 -17.00 -9.57
N ALA A 241 20.37 -17.54 -9.12
CA ALA A 241 21.66 -17.40 -9.82
C ALA A 241 21.60 -18.01 -11.24
N TRP A 242 20.93 -19.13 -11.41
CA TRP A 242 20.70 -19.71 -12.74
C TRP A 242 19.79 -18.80 -13.58
N ASP A 243 18.68 -18.28 -13.05
CA ASP A 243 17.77 -17.34 -13.74
C ASP A 243 18.53 -16.09 -14.20
N PHE A 244 19.36 -15.53 -13.35
CA PHE A 244 20.18 -14.34 -13.64
C PHE A 244 21.24 -14.58 -14.72
N SER A 245 21.70 -15.82 -14.89
CA SER A 245 22.63 -16.18 -15.96
C SER A 245 21.97 -16.27 -17.34
N ARG A 246 20.63 -16.25 -17.40
CA ARG A 246 19.85 -16.35 -18.64
C ARG A 246 19.39 -14.97 -19.10
N HIS A 247 19.96 -14.44 -20.18
CA HIS A 247 19.57 -13.16 -20.77
C HIS A 247 18.07 -13.07 -21.00
N ALA A 248 17.46 -14.15 -21.50
CA ALA A 248 16.03 -14.23 -21.78
C ALA A 248 15.12 -14.04 -20.55
N LEU A 249 15.63 -14.28 -19.32
CA LEU A 249 14.87 -14.15 -18.08
C LEU A 249 15.26 -12.91 -17.26
N SER A 250 16.47 -12.38 -17.48
CA SER A 250 17.05 -11.31 -16.66
C SER A 250 17.08 -9.94 -17.34
N SER A 251 16.66 -9.85 -18.61
CA SER A 251 16.62 -8.61 -19.40
C SER A 251 15.21 -8.28 -19.86
N GLU A 252 14.96 -6.99 -20.12
CA GLU A 252 13.68 -6.48 -20.64
C GLU A 252 13.69 -6.52 -22.19
N GLY A 253 12.49 -6.55 -22.80
CA GLY A 253 12.31 -6.47 -24.25
C GLY A 253 12.75 -7.69 -25.05
N VAL A 254 13.06 -8.82 -24.39
CA VAL A 254 13.48 -10.06 -25.08
C VAL A 254 12.30 -10.73 -25.79
N ALA A 255 12.56 -11.31 -26.94
CA ALA A 255 11.57 -11.99 -27.78
C ALA A 255 10.80 -13.10 -27.03
N LEU A 256 9.48 -13.19 -27.27
CA LEU A 256 8.60 -14.11 -26.55
C LEU A 256 9.02 -15.58 -26.68
N ALA A 257 9.50 -16.00 -27.84
CA ALA A 257 9.96 -17.37 -28.09
C ALA A 257 11.14 -17.77 -27.18
N GLU A 258 12.14 -16.90 -27.05
CA GLU A 258 13.30 -17.12 -26.18
C GLU A 258 12.87 -17.16 -24.70
N ARG A 259 12.01 -16.21 -24.30
CA ARG A 259 11.45 -16.17 -22.94
C ARG A 259 10.65 -17.41 -22.62
N THR A 260 9.88 -17.95 -23.55
CA THR A 260 9.09 -19.17 -23.38
C THR A 260 9.98 -20.38 -23.18
N THR A 261 11.00 -20.52 -24.01
CA THR A 261 11.95 -21.67 -23.90
C THR A 261 12.69 -21.62 -22.55
N ALA A 262 13.26 -20.49 -22.17
CA ALA A 262 13.96 -20.32 -20.91
C ALA A 262 13.00 -20.43 -19.70
N GLY A 263 11.77 -19.94 -19.84
CA GLY A 263 10.73 -20.04 -18.82
C GLY A 263 10.33 -21.49 -18.52
N HIS A 264 10.15 -22.31 -19.53
CA HIS A 264 9.87 -23.75 -19.34
C HIS A 264 11.03 -24.48 -18.63
N GLN A 265 12.29 -24.14 -18.94
CA GLN A 265 13.46 -24.65 -18.21
C GLN A 265 13.43 -24.21 -16.74
N LEU A 266 13.11 -22.94 -16.46
CA LEU A 266 12.93 -22.43 -15.10
C LEU A 266 11.83 -23.22 -14.38
N GLY A 267 10.71 -23.49 -15.03
CA GLY A 267 9.60 -24.26 -14.48
C GLY A 267 10.02 -25.67 -14.05
N ALA A 268 10.76 -26.37 -14.90
CA ALA A 268 11.29 -27.70 -14.57
C ALA A 268 12.23 -27.64 -13.34
N LEU A 269 13.08 -26.62 -13.25
CA LEU A 269 13.98 -26.44 -12.11
C LEU A 269 13.23 -26.06 -10.84
N ILE A 270 12.16 -25.25 -10.93
CA ILE A 270 11.27 -24.96 -9.79
C ILE A 270 10.64 -26.26 -9.27
N VAL A 271 10.10 -27.11 -10.14
CA VAL A 271 9.51 -28.40 -9.73
C VAL A 271 10.57 -29.28 -9.06
N ALA A 272 11.78 -29.39 -9.63
CA ALA A 272 12.88 -30.14 -9.03
C ALA A 272 13.26 -29.58 -7.63
N MET A 273 13.34 -28.27 -7.48
CA MET A 273 13.59 -27.60 -6.19
C MET A 273 12.50 -27.95 -5.17
N LEU A 274 11.22 -27.86 -5.55
CA LEU A 274 10.10 -28.15 -4.66
C LEU A 274 10.09 -29.61 -4.20
N LEU A 275 10.38 -30.56 -5.11
CA LEU A 275 10.50 -31.99 -4.78
C LEU A 275 11.68 -32.24 -3.83
N LEU A 276 12.85 -31.67 -4.14
CA LEU A 276 14.04 -31.79 -3.29
C LEU A 276 13.78 -31.24 -1.88
N LEU A 277 13.20 -30.04 -1.77
CA LEU A 277 12.89 -29.41 -0.49
C LEU A 277 11.81 -30.18 0.27
N THR A 278 10.88 -30.84 -0.41
CA THR A 278 9.90 -31.74 0.22
C THR A 278 10.60 -32.95 0.83
N VAL A 279 11.51 -33.60 0.09
CA VAL A 279 12.30 -34.73 0.60
C VAL A 279 13.15 -34.31 1.80
N VAL A 280 13.81 -33.16 1.72
CA VAL A 280 14.58 -32.58 2.85
C VAL A 280 13.67 -32.33 4.05
N GLY A 281 12.49 -31.73 3.85
CA GLY A 281 11.53 -31.44 4.92
C GLY A 281 11.03 -32.72 5.63
N VAL A 282 10.70 -33.74 4.87
CA VAL A 282 10.32 -35.06 5.41
C VAL A 282 11.49 -35.70 6.14
N GLY A 283 12.69 -35.68 5.55
CA GLY A 283 13.92 -36.23 6.15
C GLY A 283 14.27 -35.55 7.48
N VAL A 284 14.23 -34.23 7.54
CA VAL A 284 14.44 -33.47 8.79
C VAL A 284 13.38 -33.79 9.84
N GLY A 285 12.11 -33.93 9.41
CA GLY A 285 11.02 -34.33 10.29
C GLY A 285 11.24 -35.72 10.91
N PHE A 286 11.63 -36.67 10.08
CA PHE A 286 11.91 -38.04 10.47
C PHE A 286 13.14 -38.17 11.41
N LEU A 287 14.25 -37.57 11.03
CA LEU A 287 15.50 -37.61 11.82
C LEU A 287 15.34 -36.93 13.18
N THR A 288 14.68 -35.76 13.22
CA THR A 288 14.47 -35.03 14.49
C THR A 288 13.42 -35.68 15.36
N GLY A 289 12.52 -36.49 14.80
CA GLY A 289 11.55 -37.30 15.55
C GLY A 289 12.21 -38.50 16.20
N ARG A 290 13.05 -39.23 15.49
CA ARG A 290 13.73 -40.44 15.98
C ARG A 290 14.94 -40.17 16.87
N ARG A 291 15.76 -39.16 16.51
CA ARG A 291 17.00 -38.80 17.24
C ARG A 291 17.01 -37.29 17.51
N PRO A 292 16.33 -36.81 18.56
CA PRO A 292 16.36 -35.41 18.88
C PRO A 292 17.80 -35.00 19.24
N PRO A 293 18.32 -33.91 18.62
CA PRO A 293 19.71 -33.46 18.88
C PRO A 293 19.90 -33.16 20.37
N SER A 294 21.04 -33.61 20.91
CA SER A 294 21.43 -33.39 22.30
C SER A 294 21.56 -31.89 22.63
N LEU A 295 21.50 -31.53 23.90
CA LEU A 295 21.68 -30.13 24.34
C LEU A 295 23.05 -29.58 23.93
N VAL A 296 24.09 -30.44 23.95
CA VAL A 296 25.44 -30.06 23.52
C VAL A 296 25.46 -29.78 22.01
N ALA A 297 24.86 -30.66 21.19
CA ALA A 297 24.75 -30.47 19.75
C ALA A 297 23.97 -29.16 19.41
N ARG A 298 22.87 -28.86 20.11
CA ARG A 298 22.12 -27.62 19.91
C ARG A 298 22.94 -26.38 20.27
N ARG A 299 23.74 -26.42 21.35
CA ARG A 299 24.61 -25.31 21.73
C ARG A 299 25.71 -25.10 20.71
N ARG A 300 26.37 -26.20 20.26
CA ARG A 300 27.40 -26.11 19.23
C ARG A 300 26.83 -25.55 17.91
N ALA A 301 25.67 -26.04 17.47
CA ALA A 301 24.98 -25.51 16.29
C ALA A 301 24.60 -24.03 16.45
N GLY A 302 24.11 -23.64 17.64
CA GLY A 302 23.80 -22.22 17.93
C GLY A 302 25.04 -21.34 17.94
N ALA A 303 26.13 -21.79 18.54
CA ALA A 303 27.40 -21.07 18.56
C ALA A 303 27.99 -20.98 17.13
N ALA A 304 27.96 -22.06 16.36
CA ALA A 304 28.39 -22.06 14.97
C ALA A 304 27.57 -21.09 14.09
N LEU A 305 26.25 -21.06 14.26
CA LEU A 305 25.37 -20.11 13.57
C LEU A 305 25.69 -18.66 13.92
N LEU A 306 25.87 -18.35 15.20
CA LEU A 306 26.28 -17.02 15.66
C LEU A 306 27.64 -16.63 15.13
N ALA A 307 28.62 -17.56 15.17
CA ALA A 307 29.96 -17.32 14.63
C ALA A 307 29.93 -17.10 13.11
N ALA A 308 29.15 -17.91 12.37
CA ALA A 308 29.00 -17.74 10.93
C ALA A 308 28.32 -16.40 10.59
N THR A 309 27.26 -16.01 11.34
CA THR A 309 26.61 -14.70 11.16
C THR A 309 27.57 -13.54 11.47
N ALA A 310 28.31 -13.64 12.57
CA ALA A 310 29.33 -12.64 12.93
C ALA A 310 30.44 -12.56 11.87
N LEU A 311 30.89 -13.71 11.36
CA LEU A 311 31.91 -13.75 10.29
C LEU A 311 31.41 -13.08 9.01
N VAL A 312 30.15 -13.34 8.59
CA VAL A 312 29.55 -12.68 7.40
C VAL A 312 29.49 -11.16 7.60
N VAL A 313 29.05 -10.70 8.79
CA VAL A 313 29.01 -9.26 9.11
C VAL A 313 30.41 -8.65 9.11
N LEU A 314 31.36 -9.32 9.74
CA LEU A 314 32.76 -8.87 9.78
C LEU A 314 33.40 -8.86 8.39
N ALA A 315 33.14 -9.88 7.56
CA ALA A 315 33.61 -9.93 6.18
C ALA A 315 33.01 -8.80 5.34
N PHE A 316 31.73 -8.50 5.50
CA PHE A 316 31.07 -7.39 4.83
C PHE A 316 31.65 -6.03 5.26
N VAL A 317 31.78 -5.79 6.58
CA VAL A 317 32.39 -4.57 7.11
C VAL A 317 33.86 -4.47 6.69
N GLY A 318 34.59 -5.58 6.73
CA GLY A 318 35.96 -5.64 6.25
C GLY A 318 36.10 -5.32 4.76
N ALA A 319 35.23 -5.86 3.94
CA ALA A 319 35.19 -5.57 2.49
C ALA A 319 34.92 -4.08 2.22
N LEU A 320 33.99 -3.46 3.00
CA LEU A 320 33.77 -2.01 2.92
C LEU A 320 34.98 -1.21 3.39
N ALA A 321 35.64 -1.64 4.45
CA ALA A 321 36.81 -0.93 5.01
C ALA A 321 38.04 -0.97 4.08
N VAL A 322 38.21 -2.09 3.33
CA VAL A 322 39.33 -2.27 2.37
C VAL A 322 38.98 -1.74 0.97
N SER A 323 37.70 -1.39 0.73
CA SER A 323 37.29 -0.80 -0.57
C SER A 323 38.00 0.54 -0.82
N HIS A 324 38.12 0.96 -2.09
CA HIS A 324 38.76 2.25 -2.45
C HIS A 324 38.15 3.47 -1.73
N ARG A 325 36.89 3.36 -1.26
CA ARG A 325 36.20 4.43 -0.51
C ARG A 325 36.38 4.34 0.99
N GLY A 326 36.90 3.22 1.50
CA GLY A 326 36.91 2.94 2.93
C GLY A 326 35.49 2.79 3.53
N LEU A 327 35.42 2.55 4.84
CA LEU A 327 34.14 2.36 5.52
C LEU A 327 33.31 3.65 5.54
N THR A 328 33.91 4.77 5.96
CA THR A 328 33.23 6.08 6.02
C THR A 328 32.80 6.56 4.65
N GLY A 329 33.69 6.49 3.65
CA GLY A 329 33.35 6.88 2.28
C GLY A 329 32.31 5.99 1.62
N SER A 330 32.27 4.69 1.96
CA SER A 330 31.19 3.80 1.49
C SER A 330 29.84 4.14 2.12
N VAL A 331 29.81 4.48 3.41
CA VAL A 331 28.59 4.91 4.11
C VAL A 331 28.14 6.28 3.57
N SER A 332 29.03 7.26 3.43
CA SER A 332 28.71 8.57 2.85
C SER A 332 28.12 8.42 1.46
N HIS A 333 28.81 7.68 0.58
CA HIS A 333 28.30 7.42 -0.77
C HIS A 333 26.91 6.73 -0.79
N ALA A 334 26.67 5.81 0.15
CA ALA A 334 25.37 5.16 0.24
C ALA A 334 24.28 6.16 0.70
N VAL A 335 24.61 7.04 1.66
CA VAL A 335 23.69 8.10 2.11
C VAL A 335 23.43 9.07 0.95
N ASP A 336 24.49 9.55 0.29
CA ASP A 336 24.36 10.49 -0.84
C ASP A 336 23.49 9.89 -1.96
N ALA A 337 23.74 8.62 -2.34
CA ALA A 337 22.96 7.93 -3.37
C ALA A 337 21.49 7.66 -2.98
N LEU A 338 21.19 7.55 -1.67
CA LEU A 338 19.82 7.38 -1.17
C LEU A 338 19.09 8.71 -1.01
N THR A 339 19.80 9.82 -0.84
CA THR A 339 19.24 11.16 -0.60
C THR A 339 19.32 12.07 -1.81
N ASP A 340 20.00 11.65 -2.90
CA ASP A 340 20.09 12.41 -4.14
C ASP A 340 18.71 12.44 -4.86
N PRO A 341 18.06 13.60 -4.96
CA PRO A 341 16.80 13.72 -5.66
C PRO A 341 16.93 13.55 -7.19
N ASN A 342 18.14 13.68 -7.74
CA ASN A 342 18.41 13.54 -9.17
C ASN A 342 18.88 12.12 -9.55
N ALA A 343 18.82 11.17 -8.59
CA ALA A 343 19.22 9.80 -8.84
C ALA A 343 18.34 9.13 -9.90
N LYS A 344 18.98 8.54 -10.91
CA LYS A 344 18.26 7.78 -11.95
C LYS A 344 17.76 6.44 -11.42
N THR A 345 16.60 6.02 -11.92
CA THR A 345 16.05 4.70 -11.60
C THR A 345 16.98 3.59 -12.07
N PRO A 346 17.44 2.69 -11.19
CA PRO A 346 18.23 1.53 -11.63
C PRO A 346 17.41 0.67 -12.60
N PRO A 347 18.02 0.11 -13.67
CA PRO A 347 17.33 -0.74 -14.64
C PRO A 347 16.73 -1.98 -13.96
N ASN A 348 15.71 -2.57 -14.60
CA ASN A 348 15.03 -3.77 -14.07
C ASN A 348 15.80 -5.05 -14.36
N THR A 349 17.08 -5.06 -14.09
CA THR A 349 18.01 -6.20 -14.20
C THR A 349 18.43 -6.70 -12.82
N PRO A 350 19.06 -7.86 -12.68
CA PRO A 350 19.55 -8.38 -11.40
C PRO A 350 20.49 -7.42 -10.64
N GLY A 351 21.23 -6.56 -11.35
CA GLY A 351 22.09 -5.52 -10.77
C GLY A 351 21.33 -4.54 -9.87
N ARG A 352 20.00 -4.43 -10.05
CA ARG A 352 19.14 -3.62 -9.17
C ARG A 352 19.21 -4.05 -7.71
N LEU A 353 19.42 -5.34 -7.41
CA LEU A 353 19.51 -5.85 -6.04
C LEU A 353 20.68 -5.26 -5.24
N THR A 354 21.76 -4.90 -5.94
CA THR A 354 22.97 -4.31 -5.33
C THR A 354 23.08 -2.80 -5.51
N ALA A 355 22.23 -2.19 -6.37
CA ALA A 355 22.21 -0.75 -6.57
C ALA A 355 21.75 -0.03 -5.29
N VAL A 356 22.40 1.08 -4.93
CA VAL A 356 22.04 1.90 -3.77
C VAL A 356 21.08 3.03 -4.18
N ALA A 357 21.28 3.61 -5.36
CA ALA A 357 20.48 4.74 -5.87
C ALA A 357 18.98 4.47 -5.89
N SER A 358 18.20 5.49 -5.57
CA SER A 358 16.74 5.41 -5.50
C SER A 358 16.09 6.76 -5.81
N VAL A 359 15.10 6.76 -6.69
CA VAL A 359 14.27 7.95 -7.00
C VAL A 359 13.38 8.41 -5.83
N ARG A 360 13.32 7.65 -4.73
CA ARG A 360 12.46 7.98 -3.59
C ARG A 360 12.82 9.30 -2.92
N ALA A 361 14.08 9.69 -2.95
CA ALA A 361 14.53 10.97 -2.41
C ALA A 361 13.80 12.15 -3.07
N ARG A 362 13.57 12.08 -4.38
CA ARG A 362 12.80 13.07 -5.14
C ARG A 362 11.36 13.14 -4.64
N TYR A 363 10.64 12.01 -4.62
CA TYR A 363 9.25 11.97 -4.16
C TYR A 363 9.10 12.44 -2.71
N TRP A 364 10.08 12.12 -1.84
CA TRP A 364 10.08 12.61 -0.46
C TRP A 364 10.32 14.12 -0.38
N LYS A 365 11.21 14.66 -1.22
CA LYS A 365 11.44 16.11 -1.32
C LYS A 365 10.16 16.82 -1.75
N GLU A 366 9.50 16.35 -2.83
CA GLU A 366 8.24 16.88 -3.32
C GLU A 366 7.13 16.79 -2.26
N ALA A 367 6.99 15.64 -1.58
CA ALA A 367 6.02 15.48 -0.50
C ALA A 367 6.27 16.45 0.67
N LEU A 368 7.53 16.73 1.01
CA LEU A 368 7.86 17.71 2.04
C LEU A 368 7.62 19.14 1.57
N GLN A 369 7.70 19.44 0.28
CA GLN A 369 7.32 20.73 -0.28
C GLN A 369 5.80 20.93 -0.22
N VAL A 370 5.01 19.91 -0.58
CA VAL A 370 3.54 19.91 -0.41
C VAL A 370 3.18 20.10 1.06
N PHE A 371 3.83 19.35 1.97
CA PHE A 371 3.63 19.52 3.42
C PHE A 371 3.97 20.93 3.90
N SER A 372 5.06 21.54 3.42
CA SER A 372 5.46 22.89 3.84
C SER A 372 4.44 23.96 3.42
N ALA A 373 3.72 23.74 2.33
CA ALA A 373 2.63 24.61 1.90
C ALA A 373 1.37 24.47 2.77
N HIS A 374 1.09 23.25 3.29
CA HIS A 374 -0.11 22.94 4.08
C HIS A 374 0.22 22.13 5.36
N PRO A 375 0.97 22.70 6.34
CA PRO A 375 1.60 21.92 7.40
C PRO A 375 0.64 21.28 8.40
N LEU A 376 -0.54 21.85 8.67
CA LEU A 376 -1.45 21.34 9.69
C LEU A 376 -2.32 20.18 9.18
N PHE A 377 -2.96 20.36 8.02
CA PHE A 377 -3.99 19.45 7.51
C PHE A 377 -3.63 18.81 6.15
N GLY A 378 -2.51 19.19 5.55
CA GLY A 378 -2.08 18.67 4.25
C GLY A 378 -2.95 19.13 3.07
N SER A 379 -2.77 18.48 1.93
CA SER A 379 -3.47 18.75 0.66
C SER A 379 -4.80 17.97 0.50
N GLY A 380 -5.24 17.23 1.52
CA GLY A 380 -6.33 16.26 1.45
C GLY A 380 -5.81 14.85 1.15
N ALA A 381 -6.56 13.81 1.55
CA ALA A 381 -6.18 12.43 1.31
C ALA A 381 -6.02 12.16 -0.20
N GLU A 382 -4.94 11.49 -0.60
CA GLU A 382 -4.48 11.33 -1.99
C GLU A 382 -4.22 12.66 -2.74
N GLY A 383 -4.27 13.80 -2.07
CA GLY A 383 -4.00 15.11 -2.69
C GLY A 383 -2.56 15.29 -3.15
N TYR A 384 -1.61 14.51 -2.61
CA TYR A 384 -0.23 14.48 -3.09
C TYR A 384 -0.15 14.22 -4.59
N ALA A 385 -0.96 13.32 -5.12
CA ALA A 385 -0.95 12.95 -6.55
C ALA A 385 -1.13 14.14 -7.52
N THR A 386 -1.77 15.20 -7.07
CA THR A 386 -1.97 16.44 -7.85
C THR A 386 -1.08 17.58 -7.34
N ALA A 387 -0.94 17.73 -6.02
CA ALA A 387 -0.20 18.83 -5.44
C ALA A 387 1.32 18.79 -5.71
N HIS A 388 1.89 17.60 -5.93
CA HIS A 388 3.33 17.46 -6.20
C HIS A 388 3.72 17.99 -7.59
N LEU A 389 2.80 18.01 -8.59
CA LEU A 389 3.04 18.47 -9.97
C LEU A 389 3.67 19.86 -10.01
N ARG A 390 3.34 20.71 -9.04
CA ARG A 390 3.96 22.03 -8.90
C ARG A 390 5.46 21.99 -8.57
N TYR A 391 5.94 20.89 -8.02
CA TYR A 391 7.28 20.74 -7.46
C TYR A 391 8.11 19.66 -8.18
N GLU A 392 7.49 18.93 -9.11
CA GLU A 392 8.21 17.91 -9.87
C GLU A 392 9.25 18.53 -10.80
N THR A 393 10.27 17.74 -11.12
CA THR A 393 11.41 18.14 -11.96
C THR A 393 11.63 17.17 -13.12
N GLU A 394 10.78 16.19 -13.30
CA GLU A 394 10.71 15.25 -14.42
C GLU A 394 9.25 14.77 -14.53
N THR A 395 8.74 14.66 -15.74
CA THR A 395 7.38 14.17 -16.04
C THR A 395 7.22 12.68 -15.68
N LEU A 396 7.20 12.35 -14.39
CA LEU A 396 6.94 11.01 -13.90
C LEU A 396 5.54 10.94 -13.28
N ASN A 397 4.66 10.18 -13.90
CA ASN A 397 3.31 9.97 -13.36
C ASN A 397 3.36 9.16 -12.05
N VAL A 398 3.44 9.85 -10.91
CA VAL A 398 3.58 9.28 -9.57
C VAL A 398 2.38 9.65 -8.72
N ARG A 399 1.61 8.66 -8.28
CA ARG A 399 0.44 8.88 -7.39
C ARG A 399 0.80 8.93 -5.90
N HIS A 400 1.94 8.35 -5.51
CA HIS A 400 2.28 8.17 -4.10
C HIS A 400 3.74 8.51 -3.82
N ALA A 401 4.01 9.16 -2.69
CA ALA A 401 5.35 9.57 -2.25
C ALA A 401 6.28 8.40 -1.83
N HIS A 402 5.88 7.14 -2.03
CA HIS A 402 6.68 5.94 -1.69
C HIS A 402 7.19 5.92 -0.24
N GLY A 403 6.32 6.31 0.72
CA GLY A 403 6.61 6.25 2.14
C GLY A 403 5.43 6.74 2.97
N PHE A 404 4.92 5.89 3.88
CA PHE A 404 3.73 6.19 4.68
C PHE A 404 3.80 7.52 5.45
N ILE A 405 4.98 7.82 6.05
CA ILE A 405 5.14 9.04 6.87
C ILE A 405 5.06 10.29 5.99
N VAL A 406 5.84 10.34 4.91
CA VAL A 406 5.90 11.52 4.02
C VAL A 406 4.59 11.69 3.25
N GLN A 407 3.95 10.60 2.85
CA GLN A 407 2.61 10.64 2.26
C GLN A 407 1.58 11.21 3.24
N THR A 408 1.56 10.71 4.50
CA THR A 408 0.62 11.21 5.52
C THR A 408 0.86 12.70 5.83
N LEU A 409 2.11 13.16 5.82
CA LEU A 409 2.43 14.58 5.99
C LEU A 409 1.93 15.42 4.82
N ALA A 410 2.12 14.97 3.59
CA ALA A 410 1.65 15.68 2.40
C ALA A 410 0.11 15.72 2.34
N ASP A 411 -0.56 14.59 2.62
CA ASP A 411 -2.00 14.45 2.48
C ASP A 411 -2.79 15.01 3.67
N LEU A 412 -2.38 14.71 4.91
CA LEU A 412 -3.14 14.98 6.14
C LEU A 412 -2.38 15.84 7.16
N GLY A 413 -1.19 16.30 6.81
CA GLY A 413 -0.38 17.18 7.63
C GLY A 413 0.07 16.59 8.98
N LEU A 414 0.42 17.47 9.90
CA LEU A 414 0.80 17.09 11.28
C LEU A 414 -0.35 16.40 12.03
N VAL A 415 -1.59 16.81 11.80
CA VAL A 415 -2.76 16.21 12.46
C VAL A 415 -2.89 14.75 12.05
N GLY A 416 -2.77 14.44 10.76
CA GLY A 416 -2.78 13.07 10.26
C GLY A 416 -1.66 12.21 10.84
N LEU A 417 -0.43 12.75 10.86
CA LEU A 417 0.71 12.04 11.44
C LEU A 417 0.55 11.78 12.94
N LEU A 418 0.05 12.74 13.70
CA LEU A 418 -0.18 12.56 15.16
C LEU A 418 -1.24 11.47 15.42
N VAL A 419 -2.33 11.43 14.66
CA VAL A 419 -3.36 10.39 14.80
C VAL A 419 -2.77 9.02 14.42
N ALA A 420 -1.98 8.94 13.34
CA ALA A 420 -1.31 7.71 12.93
C ALA A 420 -0.30 7.20 13.99
N LEU A 421 0.48 8.10 14.59
CA LEU A 421 1.42 7.76 15.67
C LEU A 421 0.68 7.31 16.94
N ALA A 422 -0.44 7.96 17.30
CA ALA A 422 -1.27 7.54 18.42
C ALA A 422 -1.90 6.16 18.17
N LEU A 423 -2.37 5.90 16.93
CA LEU A 423 -2.85 4.58 16.51
C LEU A 423 -1.75 3.53 16.67
N LEU A 424 -0.57 3.78 16.14
CA LEU A 424 0.57 2.87 16.25
C LEU A 424 0.94 2.59 17.71
N ALA A 425 1.03 3.63 18.55
CA ALA A 425 1.36 3.50 19.97
C ALA A 425 0.30 2.69 20.72
N SER A 426 -0.98 2.95 20.50
CA SER A 426 -2.08 2.22 21.11
C SER A 426 -2.12 0.76 20.68
N TRP A 427 -1.86 0.49 19.40
CA TRP A 427 -1.75 -0.86 18.85
C TRP A 427 -0.54 -1.60 19.41
N MET A 428 0.65 -0.98 19.47
CA MET A 428 1.84 -1.57 20.07
C MET A 428 1.62 -1.93 21.55
N ALA A 429 0.90 -1.09 22.29
CA ALA A 429 0.52 -1.38 23.68
C ALA A 429 -0.43 -2.58 23.77
N ALA A 430 -1.39 -2.72 22.84
CA ALA A 430 -2.31 -3.85 22.80
C ALA A 430 -1.60 -5.15 22.39
N ALA A 431 -0.83 -5.12 21.31
CA ALA A 431 -0.03 -6.24 20.83
C ALA A 431 1.04 -6.68 21.86
N GLY A 432 1.68 -5.71 22.53
CA GLY A 432 2.63 -5.98 23.61
C GLY A 432 2.00 -6.72 24.79
N ARG A 433 0.76 -6.38 25.16
CA ARG A 433 -0.01 -7.12 26.21
C ARG A 433 -0.41 -8.52 25.76
N ALA A 434 -0.72 -8.72 24.47
CA ALA A 434 -1.09 -10.01 23.94
C ALA A 434 0.12 -10.96 23.76
N THR A 435 1.29 -10.44 23.44
CA THR A 435 2.46 -11.24 23.07
C THR A 435 3.57 -11.26 24.12
N HIS A 436 3.70 -10.21 24.95
CA HIS A 436 4.82 -9.98 25.86
C HIS A 436 6.19 -10.23 25.20
N PRO A 437 6.54 -9.54 24.08
CA PRO A 437 7.68 -9.91 23.25
C PRO A 437 9.02 -9.80 23.98
N PHE A 438 9.15 -8.85 24.91
CA PHE A 438 10.37 -8.57 25.68
C PHE A 438 10.33 -9.09 27.11
N ASN A 439 9.29 -9.86 27.51
CA ASN A 439 9.20 -10.40 28.87
C ASN A 439 10.17 -11.57 29.05
N ARG A 440 11.45 -11.31 28.84
CA ARG A 440 12.54 -12.03 29.45
C ARG A 440 12.65 -11.50 30.89
N ARG A 441 11.90 -12.07 31.84
CA ARG A 441 12.38 -12.01 33.21
C ARG A 441 13.74 -12.73 33.18
N TRP A 442 14.79 -11.95 33.11
CA TRP A 442 16.11 -12.43 33.45
C TRP A 442 15.92 -13.13 34.78
N THR A 443 16.04 -14.48 34.81
CA THR A 443 16.29 -15.17 36.05
C THR A 443 17.43 -14.40 36.66
N SER A 444 17.22 -13.82 37.88
CA SER A 444 18.26 -13.01 38.50
C SER A 444 19.55 -13.83 38.37
N TRP A 445 20.68 -13.21 38.11
CA TRP A 445 21.94 -13.90 37.96
C TRP A 445 22.19 -14.89 39.11
N ARG A 446 21.67 -14.60 40.32
CA ARG A 446 21.67 -15.49 41.50
C ARG A 446 20.87 -16.75 41.23
N THR A 447 19.62 -16.67 40.70
CA THR A 447 18.80 -17.84 40.34
C THR A 447 19.42 -18.63 39.19
N TRP A 448 20.13 -17.96 38.25
CA TRP A 448 20.89 -18.62 37.19
C TRP A 448 22.08 -19.39 37.77
N LEU A 449 22.85 -18.82 38.73
CA LEU A 449 23.95 -19.47 39.38
C LEU A 449 23.51 -20.68 40.22
N THR A 450 22.44 -20.56 41.00
CA THR A 450 21.91 -21.69 41.83
C THR A 450 21.39 -22.83 40.97
N LEU A 451 20.76 -22.54 39.83
CA LEU A 451 20.32 -23.55 38.89
C LEU A 451 21.47 -24.16 38.06
N ARG A 452 22.55 -23.42 37.86
CA ARG A 452 23.79 -23.92 37.23
C ARG A 452 24.56 -24.82 38.17
N ALA A 453 24.63 -24.49 39.44
CA ALA A 453 25.24 -25.30 40.47
C ALA A 453 24.48 -26.64 40.75
N GLY A 454 23.17 -26.70 40.44
CA GLY A 454 22.33 -27.91 40.55
C GLY A 454 22.56 -28.95 39.46
N GLY A 455 23.52 -28.81 38.57
CA GLY A 455 23.89 -29.79 37.56
C GLY A 455 22.80 -30.09 36.51
N ARG A 456 22.79 -31.31 35.93
CA ARG A 456 21.80 -31.76 34.93
C ARG A 456 20.33 -31.58 35.32
N PRO A 457 19.89 -31.86 36.57
CA PRO A 457 18.51 -31.64 37.01
C PRO A 457 18.12 -30.16 37.02
N GLY A 458 19.02 -29.24 37.40
CA GLY A 458 18.77 -27.80 37.43
C GLY A 458 18.55 -27.22 36.02
N TRP A 459 19.30 -27.71 35.06
CA TRP A 459 19.13 -27.30 33.65
C TRP A 459 17.83 -27.82 33.03
N ARG A 460 17.37 -29.04 33.36
CA ARG A 460 16.06 -29.55 32.95
C ARG A 460 14.93 -28.66 33.47
N ARG A 461 14.95 -28.31 34.74
CA ARG A 461 13.93 -27.43 35.37
C ARG A 461 13.95 -26.01 34.74
N LEU A 462 15.10 -25.47 34.40
CA LEU A 462 15.19 -24.18 33.65
C LEU A 462 14.56 -24.32 32.26
N GLN A 463 14.90 -25.37 31.55
CA GLN A 463 14.38 -25.62 30.21
C GLN A 463 12.88 -25.88 30.20
N GLU A 464 12.35 -26.61 31.19
CA GLU A 464 10.92 -26.85 31.38
C GLU A 464 10.18 -25.54 31.73
N ARG A 465 10.75 -24.69 32.60
CA ARG A 465 10.21 -23.36 32.91
C ARG A 465 10.23 -22.41 31.71
N GLU A 466 11.25 -22.43 30.88
CA GLU A 466 11.31 -21.64 29.64
C GLU A 466 10.34 -22.17 28.60
N LEU A 467 10.17 -23.49 28.48
CA LEU A 467 9.21 -24.09 27.57
C LEU A 467 7.75 -23.83 27.99
N MET A 468 7.44 -23.81 29.30
CA MET A 468 6.12 -23.44 29.81
C MET A 468 5.79 -21.95 29.60
N ARG A 469 6.79 -21.08 29.39
CA ARG A 469 6.59 -19.66 29.08
C ARG A 469 6.17 -19.41 27.64
N TYR A 470 6.45 -20.35 26.73
CA TYR A 470 6.15 -20.21 25.31
C TYR A 470 5.10 -21.25 24.88
N THR A 471 3.85 -20.92 25.15
CA THR A 471 2.73 -21.73 24.65
C THR A 471 2.72 -21.68 23.11
N PRO A 472 2.17 -22.71 22.43
CA PRO A 472 2.00 -22.68 20.96
C PRO A 472 1.28 -21.41 20.47
N GLU A 473 0.26 -20.96 21.22
CA GLU A 473 -0.48 -19.72 20.91
C GLU A 473 0.44 -18.49 20.96
N ARG A 474 1.23 -18.33 22.03
CA ARG A 474 2.15 -17.19 22.14
C ARG A 474 3.15 -17.16 20.99
N ILE A 475 3.66 -18.30 20.56
CA ILE A 475 4.55 -18.41 19.40
C ILE A 475 3.83 -17.94 18.12
N GLY A 476 2.56 -18.34 17.94
CA GLY A 476 1.74 -17.89 16.82
C GLY A 476 1.51 -16.38 16.83
N LEU A 477 1.13 -15.81 17.98
CA LEU A 477 0.92 -14.37 18.15
C LEU A 477 2.21 -13.56 17.93
N LEU A 478 3.35 -14.07 18.39
CA LEU A 478 4.66 -13.45 18.10
C LEU A 478 4.99 -13.49 16.61
N SER A 479 4.61 -14.54 15.90
CA SER A 479 4.80 -14.63 14.45
C SER A 479 3.88 -13.66 13.70
N MET A 480 2.61 -13.47 14.15
CA MET A 480 1.73 -12.43 13.63
C MET A 480 2.32 -11.02 13.88
N LEU A 481 2.89 -10.78 15.06
CA LEU A 481 3.57 -9.51 15.37
C LEU A 481 4.73 -9.26 14.40
N CYS A 482 5.58 -10.27 14.16
CA CYS A 482 6.69 -10.14 13.21
C CYS A 482 6.20 -9.87 11.77
N LEU A 483 5.09 -10.48 11.37
CA LEU A 483 4.48 -10.23 10.06
C LEU A 483 4.02 -8.78 9.93
N VAL A 484 3.31 -8.23 10.94
CA VAL A 484 2.88 -6.82 10.94
C VAL A 484 4.08 -5.88 10.93
N VAL A 485 5.18 -6.24 11.61
CA VAL A 485 6.43 -5.46 11.56
C VAL A 485 7.05 -5.49 10.16
N VAL A 486 7.05 -6.63 9.45
CA VAL A 486 7.52 -6.72 8.05
C VAL A 486 6.72 -5.76 7.16
N PHE A 487 5.40 -5.81 7.25
CA PHE A 487 4.53 -4.90 6.49
C PHE A 487 4.81 -3.42 6.83
N GLY A 488 4.83 -3.08 8.13
CA GLY A 488 5.08 -1.71 8.58
C GLY A 488 6.44 -1.18 8.15
N ALA A 489 7.50 -2.00 8.29
CA ALA A 489 8.84 -1.62 7.86
C ALA A 489 8.92 -1.36 6.34
N HIS A 490 8.22 -2.15 5.53
CA HIS A 490 8.15 -1.94 4.09
C HIS A 490 7.35 -0.69 3.73
N SER A 491 6.21 -0.45 4.38
CA SER A 491 5.35 0.72 4.13
C SER A 491 6.01 2.06 4.51
N LEU A 492 7.05 2.06 5.36
CA LEU A 492 7.84 3.27 5.65
C LEU A 492 8.63 3.77 4.43
N ILE A 493 8.94 2.87 3.48
CA ILE A 493 9.80 3.17 2.32
C ILE A 493 9.13 2.86 0.99
N ASP A 494 7.84 2.50 1.01
CA ASP A 494 7.07 2.17 -0.18
C ASP A 494 5.57 2.47 0.04
N TRP A 495 4.78 2.55 -1.05
CA TRP A 495 3.34 2.85 -1.01
C TRP A 495 2.44 1.61 -0.80
N THR A 496 2.99 0.51 -0.29
CA THR A 496 2.25 -0.76 -0.09
C THR A 496 1.10 -0.69 0.91
N TRP A 497 0.98 0.39 1.69
CA TRP A 497 -0.22 0.70 2.45
C TRP A 497 -1.48 0.79 1.55
N TYR A 498 -1.31 1.30 0.34
CA TYR A 498 -2.37 1.46 -0.66
C TYR A 498 -2.65 0.19 -1.47
N VAL A 499 -1.91 -0.90 -1.26
CA VAL A 499 -2.08 -2.20 -1.92
C VAL A 499 -2.91 -3.13 -1.04
N PRO A 500 -4.21 -3.38 -1.35
CA PRO A 500 -5.12 -4.11 -0.46
C PRO A 500 -4.68 -5.53 -0.17
N GLY A 501 -4.10 -6.23 -1.16
CA GLY A 501 -3.63 -7.61 -1.00
C GLY A 501 -2.59 -7.79 0.11
N ASP A 502 -1.72 -6.79 0.34
CA ASP A 502 -0.72 -6.80 1.40
C ASP A 502 -1.26 -6.18 2.69
N ALA A 503 -1.97 -5.05 2.60
CA ALA A 503 -2.50 -4.33 3.76
C ALA A 503 -3.51 -5.17 4.56
N CYS A 504 -4.43 -5.88 3.88
CA CYS A 504 -5.43 -6.73 4.53
C CYS A 504 -4.80 -7.88 5.32
N VAL A 505 -3.69 -8.45 4.84
CA VAL A 505 -2.91 -9.47 5.56
C VAL A 505 -2.41 -8.94 6.89
N ALA A 506 -1.80 -7.76 6.88
CA ALA A 506 -1.26 -7.12 8.07
C ALA A 506 -2.37 -6.64 9.02
N LEU A 507 -3.44 -6.03 8.51
CA LEU A 507 -4.56 -5.52 9.28
C LEU A 507 -5.36 -6.63 9.98
N LEU A 508 -5.55 -7.77 9.32
CA LEU A 508 -6.17 -8.96 9.93
C LEU A 508 -5.35 -9.45 11.14
N CYS A 509 -4.03 -9.56 11.00
CA CYS A 509 -3.13 -9.91 12.09
C CYS A 509 -3.12 -8.85 13.19
N ALA A 510 -3.09 -7.57 12.82
CA ALA A 510 -3.09 -6.46 13.76
C ALA A 510 -4.39 -6.42 14.58
N GLY A 511 -5.53 -6.62 13.93
CA GLY A 511 -6.84 -6.73 14.59
C GLY A 511 -6.92 -7.94 15.54
N TRP A 512 -6.43 -9.11 15.09
CA TRP A 512 -6.36 -10.30 15.94
C TRP A 512 -5.53 -10.04 17.20
N LEU A 513 -4.33 -9.47 17.08
CA LEU A 513 -3.46 -9.14 18.21
C LEU A 513 -4.10 -8.13 19.17
N ALA A 514 -4.74 -7.08 18.61
CA ALA A 514 -5.40 -6.06 19.41
C ALA A 514 -6.60 -6.62 20.20
N GLY A 515 -7.40 -7.50 19.58
CA GLY A 515 -8.59 -8.09 20.16
C GLY A 515 -8.32 -9.23 21.15
N ARG A 516 -7.13 -9.87 21.09
CA ARG A 516 -6.81 -11.05 21.93
C ARG A 516 -6.75 -10.74 23.42
N GLY A 517 -6.31 -9.51 23.75
CA GLY A 517 -6.08 -9.15 25.15
C GLY A 517 -4.90 -9.88 25.80
N PRO A 518 -4.65 -9.65 27.10
CA PRO A 518 -3.49 -10.23 27.80
C PRO A 518 -3.53 -11.76 27.81
N LEU A 519 -2.38 -12.39 27.55
CA LEU A 519 -2.19 -13.82 27.81
C LEU A 519 -2.16 -14.02 29.33
N SER A 520 -3.21 -14.65 29.90
CA SER A 520 -3.22 -15.03 31.31
C SER A 520 -2.35 -16.27 31.55
N ALA A 521 -1.65 -16.29 32.68
CA ALA A 521 -0.88 -17.46 33.10
C ALA A 521 -1.75 -18.71 33.37
N ASN A 522 -3.06 -18.52 33.47
CA ASN A 522 -4.07 -19.55 33.83
C ASN A 522 -4.97 -19.95 32.64
N SER A 523 -4.49 -19.95 31.43
CA SER A 523 -5.28 -20.53 30.33
C SER A 523 -5.38 -22.05 30.56
N LYS A 524 -6.60 -22.53 30.80
CA LYS A 524 -6.92 -23.98 30.96
C LYS A 524 -6.42 -24.83 29.79
N THR A 525 -6.27 -24.20 28.62
CA THR A 525 -5.71 -24.81 27.42
C THR A 525 -4.22 -25.17 27.55
N ALA A 526 -3.46 -24.45 28.38
CA ALA A 526 -2.06 -24.82 28.69
C ALA A 526 -1.97 -26.10 29.53
N ILE A 527 -2.95 -26.32 30.39
CA ILE A 527 -3.01 -27.49 31.28
C ILE A 527 -3.40 -28.75 30.49
N HIS A 528 -4.38 -28.69 29.60
CA HIS A 528 -4.82 -29.83 28.81
C HIS A 528 -3.84 -30.30 27.72
N ALA A 529 -3.02 -29.39 27.16
CA ALA A 529 -1.98 -29.77 26.20
C ALA A 529 -0.80 -30.52 26.84
N PHE A 530 -0.64 -30.44 28.19
CA PHE A 530 0.40 -31.14 28.94
C PHE A 530 -0.12 -32.29 29.80
N ALA A 531 -1.41 -32.35 30.09
CA ALA A 531 -2.01 -33.43 30.90
C ALA A 531 -2.03 -34.79 30.17
N GLY A 532 -1.78 -34.83 28.84
CA GLY A 532 -1.56 -36.08 28.11
C GLY A 532 -0.22 -36.77 28.38
N LEU A 533 0.66 -36.20 29.22
CA LEU A 533 1.99 -36.75 29.52
C LEU A 533 2.24 -37.02 31.01
N ALA A 534 1.31 -36.72 31.90
CA ALA A 534 1.43 -36.99 33.32
C ALA A 534 0.02 -37.03 33.99
N ALA A 535 -0.77 -38.02 33.63
CA ALA A 535 -1.99 -38.35 34.37
C ALA A 535 -1.66 -39.46 35.39
N SER A 536 -0.96 -39.10 36.44
CA SER A 536 -1.02 -39.80 37.75
C SER A 536 -0.57 -38.81 38.81
N ASP A 537 -1.46 -38.59 39.76
CA ASP A 537 -1.28 -37.88 41.03
C ASP A 537 -1.12 -36.35 40.99
N LEU A 538 -2.24 -35.65 41.08
CA LEU A 538 -2.35 -34.43 41.90
C LEU A 538 -3.82 -34.15 42.24
N ASP A 539 -4.06 -34.28 43.52
CA ASP A 539 -5.29 -34.14 44.27
C ASP A 539 -5.95 -32.74 44.14
N GLN A 540 -7.27 -32.78 44.27
CA GLN A 540 -8.16 -31.64 44.15
C GLN A 540 -8.06 -30.74 45.39
N THR A 541 -7.56 -29.55 45.25
CA THR A 541 -7.97 -28.41 46.11
C THR A 541 -7.77 -27.09 45.33
N VAL A 542 -8.77 -26.65 44.58
CA VAL A 542 -8.83 -25.29 44.07
C VAL A 542 -9.89 -24.52 44.83
N VAL A 543 -9.43 -23.66 45.73
CA VAL A 543 -10.23 -22.63 46.38
C VAL A 543 -10.83 -21.68 45.32
N ALA A 544 -12.15 -21.71 45.26
CA ALA A 544 -12.93 -20.77 44.44
C ALA A 544 -12.82 -19.34 45.00
N GLY A 545 -11.97 -18.52 44.44
CA GLY A 545 -11.92 -17.09 44.69
C GLY A 545 -13.15 -16.39 44.10
N ASN A 546 -14.13 -16.12 44.93
CA ASN A 546 -15.35 -15.38 44.60
C ASN A 546 -15.07 -13.88 44.42
N GLY A 547 -14.57 -13.47 43.24
CA GLY A 547 -14.59 -12.10 42.78
C GLY A 547 -15.93 -11.81 42.10
N ARG A 548 -16.93 -11.31 42.83
CA ARG A 548 -18.17 -10.78 42.25
C ARG A 548 -17.89 -9.53 41.45
N SER A 549 -17.47 -9.71 40.19
CA SER A 549 -17.58 -8.67 39.15
C SER A 549 -19.08 -8.46 38.89
N ARG A 550 -19.55 -7.26 39.12
CA ARG A 550 -20.92 -6.82 38.84
C ARG A 550 -21.09 -6.78 37.30
N ASN A 551 -21.35 -7.94 36.70
CA ASN A 551 -21.55 -8.13 35.27
C ASN A 551 -22.89 -7.48 34.87
N ARG A 552 -22.87 -6.27 34.29
CA ARG A 552 -23.98 -5.76 33.48
C ARG A 552 -24.06 -6.67 32.24
N ARG A 553 -24.90 -7.70 32.28
CA ARG A 553 -25.30 -8.48 31.09
C ARG A 553 -26.05 -7.49 30.19
N THR A 554 -25.46 -7.12 29.07
CA THR A 554 -26.19 -6.45 27.99
C THR A 554 -27.36 -7.32 27.58
N SER A 555 -28.59 -6.76 27.53
CA SER A 555 -29.77 -7.51 27.12
C SER A 555 -29.62 -8.02 25.68
N SER A 556 -30.29 -9.11 25.35
CA SER A 556 -30.27 -9.71 24.02
C SER A 556 -30.74 -8.69 22.96
N SER A 557 -31.74 -7.87 23.30
CA SER A 557 -32.25 -6.78 22.44
C SER A 557 -31.19 -5.72 22.12
N VAL A 558 -30.40 -5.29 23.10
CA VAL A 558 -29.29 -4.34 22.85
C VAL A 558 -28.22 -4.93 21.91
N ARG A 559 -27.91 -6.21 22.06
CA ARG A 559 -26.94 -6.87 21.16
C ARG A 559 -27.46 -6.96 19.73
N LEU A 560 -28.74 -7.32 19.56
CA LEU A 560 -29.37 -7.34 18.24
C LEU A 560 -29.42 -5.94 17.62
N ALA A 561 -29.76 -4.92 18.41
CA ALA A 561 -29.74 -3.53 17.94
C ALA A 561 -28.33 -3.09 17.49
N MET A 562 -27.29 -3.42 18.28
CA MET A 562 -25.90 -3.12 17.90
C MET A 562 -25.45 -3.88 16.66
N ALA A 563 -25.84 -5.15 16.51
CA ALA A 563 -25.55 -5.94 15.32
C ALA A 563 -26.26 -5.38 14.09
N GLY A 564 -27.54 -5.00 14.23
CA GLY A 564 -28.29 -4.31 13.19
C GLY A 564 -27.64 -2.99 12.77
N ALA A 565 -27.22 -2.17 13.76
CA ALA A 565 -26.50 -0.92 13.49
C ALA A 565 -25.17 -1.15 12.71
N ALA A 566 -24.43 -2.21 13.05
CA ALA A 566 -23.19 -2.56 12.35
C ALA A 566 -23.46 -2.97 10.89
N ILE A 567 -24.53 -3.73 10.64
CA ILE A 567 -24.93 -4.10 9.27
C ILE A 567 -25.38 -2.86 8.48
N VAL A 568 -26.22 -2.00 9.07
CA VAL A 568 -26.67 -0.75 8.40
C VAL A 568 -25.46 0.14 8.06
N ALA A 569 -24.54 0.30 9.00
CA ALA A 569 -23.31 1.07 8.75
C ALA A 569 -22.48 0.47 7.60
N ALA A 570 -22.35 -0.86 7.55
CA ALA A 570 -21.65 -1.55 6.46
C ALA A 570 -22.35 -1.37 5.12
N LEU A 571 -23.70 -1.41 5.08
CA LEU A 571 -24.49 -1.19 3.85
C LEU A 571 -24.35 0.26 3.36
N LEU A 572 -24.43 1.24 4.25
CA LEU A 572 -24.24 2.66 3.90
C LEU A 572 -22.83 2.94 3.38
N ALA A 573 -21.82 2.36 4.03
CA ALA A 573 -20.42 2.46 3.58
C ALA A 573 -20.23 1.82 2.20
N ALA A 574 -20.75 0.60 2.00
CA ALA A 574 -20.70 -0.09 0.71
C ALA A 574 -21.42 0.68 -0.41
N TRP A 575 -22.59 1.28 -0.09
CA TRP A 575 -23.31 2.14 -1.02
C TRP A 575 -22.48 3.37 -1.42
N SER A 576 -21.82 4.03 -0.44
CA SER A 576 -20.94 5.17 -0.70
C SER A 576 -19.72 4.79 -1.56
N GLN A 577 -19.07 3.65 -1.25
CA GLN A 577 -17.93 3.12 -2.02
C GLN A 577 -18.27 2.77 -3.47
N TRP A 578 -19.54 2.47 -3.75
CA TRP A 578 -20.02 2.08 -5.09
C TRP A 578 -20.37 3.28 -5.98
N GLN A 579 -20.59 4.49 -5.41
CA GLN A 579 -21.02 5.66 -6.19
C GLN A 579 -19.99 6.12 -7.23
N PRO A 580 -18.66 6.21 -6.93
CA PRO A 580 -17.67 6.59 -7.92
C PRO A 580 -17.65 5.67 -9.16
N VAL A 581 -17.82 4.35 -8.99
CA VAL A 581 -17.91 3.40 -10.12
C VAL A 581 -19.13 3.67 -10.97
N ARG A 582 -20.30 3.84 -10.34
CA ARG A 582 -21.54 4.16 -11.07
C ARG A 582 -21.48 5.50 -11.80
N SER A 583 -20.71 6.45 -11.27
CA SER A 583 -20.42 7.72 -11.94
C SER A 583 -19.57 7.49 -13.18
N GLU A 584 -18.52 6.69 -13.06
CA GLU A 584 -17.63 6.35 -14.16
C GLU A 584 -18.34 5.57 -15.27
N ASP A 585 -19.16 4.57 -14.93
CA ASP A 585 -20.00 3.84 -15.90
C ASP A 585 -20.93 4.78 -16.68
N ALA A 586 -21.55 5.71 -15.96
CA ALA A 586 -22.44 6.71 -16.58
C ALA A 586 -21.67 7.69 -17.46
N ARG A 587 -20.44 8.09 -17.06
CA ARG A 587 -19.56 8.93 -17.84
C ARG A 587 -19.14 8.27 -19.15
N GLN A 588 -18.67 7.01 -19.08
CA GLN A 588 -18.31 6.22 -20.27
C GLN A 588 -19.48 6.02 -21.21
N SER A 589 -20.68 5.77 -20.64
CA SER A 589 -21.91 5.71 -21.43
C SER A 589 -22.23 7.03 -22.13
N ALA A 590 -22.00 8.17 -21.46
CA ALA A 590 -22.23 9.48 -22.07
C ALA A 590 -21.25 9.74 -23.23
N GLU A 591 -19.99 9.35 -23.10
CA GLU A 591 -18.98 9.46 -24.16
C GLU A 591 -19.34 8.59 -25.38
N SER A 592 -19.68 7.31 -25.14
CA SER A 592 -20.10 6.41 -26.21
C SER A 592 -21.34 6.92 -26.98
N LEU A 593 -22.34 7.42 -26.24
CA LEU A 593 -23.55 7.99 -26.84
C LEU A 593 -23.27 9.30 -27.59
N LEU A 594 -22.32 10.08 -27.13
CA LEU A 594 -21.86 11.29 -27.81
C LEU A 594 -21.16 10.96 -29.15
N ASP A 595 -20.29 9.95 -29.15
CA ASP A 595 -19.64 9.44 -30.36
C ASP A 595 -20.65 8.92 -31.39
N GLU A 596 -21.75 8.31 -30.91
CA GLU A 596 -22.88 7.89 -31.74
C GLU A 596 -23.79 9.07 -32.14
N SER A 597 -23.50 10.31 -31.76
CA SER A 597 -24.32 11.50 -31.99
C SER A 597 -25.71 11.46 -31.35
N GLN A 598 -25.93 10.63 -30.32
CA GLN A 598 -27.15 10.52 -29.56
C GLN A 598 -27.21 11.54 -28.41
N LEU A 599 -27.37 12.82 -28.71
CA LEU A 599 -27.18 13.93 -27.77
C LEU A 599 -28.10 13.87 -26.54
N ALA A 600 -29.39 13.53 -26.68
CA ALA A 600 -30.32 13.55 -25.56
C ALA A 600 -30.02 12.41 -24.54
N PRO A 601 -29.79 11.15 -24.94
CA PRO A 601 -29.31 10.10 -24.04
C PRO A 601 -27.94 10.40 -23.42
N ALA A 602 -26.99 10.98 -24.21
CA ALA A 602 -25.66 11.39 -23.72
C ALA A 602 -25.78 12.44 -22.62
N MET A 603 -26.66 13.44 -22.76
CA MET A 603 -26.92 14.47 -21.75
C MET A 603 -27.46 13.85 -20.46
N GLN A 604 -28.41 12.92 -20.53
CA GLN A 604 -28.95 12.23 -19.36
C GLN A 604 -27.89 11.40 -18.64
N ALA A 605 -27.05 10.69 -19.39
CA ALA A 605 -25.95 9.89 -18.84
C ALA A 605 -24.88 10.78 -18.17
N ALA A 606 -24.46 11.89 -18.79
CA ALA A 606 -23.52 12.85 -18.22
C ALA A 606 -24.05 13.51 -16.95
N GLN A 607 -25.33 13.91 -16.91
CA GLN A 607 -25.98 14.43 -15.70
C GLN A 607 -26.04 13.37 -14.60
N SER A 608 -26.30 12.11 -14.97
CA SER A 608 -26.28 11.00 -14.01
C SER A 608 -24.87 10.78 -13.42
N ALA A 609 -23.81 10.89 -14.22
CA ALA A 609 -22.44 10.83 -13.74
C ALA A 609 -22.17 11.90 -12.68
N VAL A 610 -22.44 13.16 -12.99
CA VAL A 610 -22.24 14.30 -12.04
C VAL A 610 -23.10 14.14 -10.79
N SER A 611 -24.32 13.61 -10.88
CA SER A 611 -25.17 13.43 -9.70
C SER A 611 -24.70 12.33 -8.75
N ARG A 612 -23.98 11.31 -9.26
CA ARG A 612 -23.43 10.20 -8.48
C ARG A 612 -22.09 10.52 -7.84
N ASP A 613 -21.26 11.27 -8.56
CA ASP A 613 -20.03 11.81 -8.02
C ASP A 613 -19.93 13.31 -8.31
N PRO A 614 -20.52 14.14 -7.43
CA PRO A 614 -20.49 15.59 -7.58
C PRO A 614 -19.11 16.22 -7.34
N LEU A 615 -18.13 15.42 -6.91
CA LEU A 615 -16.76 15.85 -6.61
C LEU A 615 -15.81 15.62 -7.79
N SER A 616 -16.26 14.88 -8.83
CA SER A 616 -15.45 14.55 -10.00
C SER A 616 -15.41 15.69 -11.01
N ALA A 617 -14.24 16.29 -11.21
CA ALA A 617 -14.01 17.25 -12.29
C ALA A 617 -14.15 16.59 -13.66
N VAL A 618 -13.74 15.33 -13.81
CA VAL A 618 -13.82 14.59 -15.08
C VAL A 618 -15.28 14.40 -15.54
N SER A 619 -16.20 14.13 -14.61
CA SER A 619 -17.64 14.06 -14.91
C SER A 619 -18.20 15.39 -15.41
N LEU A 620 -17.68 16.52 -14.88
CA LEU A 620 -18.04 17.87 -15.37
C LEU A 620 -17.45 18.15 -16.75
N PHE A 621 -16.25 17.66 -17.06
CA PHE A 621 -15.67 17.77 -18.41
C PHE A 621 -16.54 17.06 -19.46
N THR A 622 -16.93 15.81 -19.18
CA THR A 622 -17.82 15.05 -20.08
C THR A 622 -19.18 15.75 -20.25
N LEU A 623 -19.77 16.28 -19.16
CA LEU A 623 -21.02 17.04 -19.23
C LEU A 623 -20.87 18.30 -20.11
N ALA A 624 -19.78 19.04 -19.97
CA ALA A 624 -19.50 20.22 -20.79
C ALA A 624 -19.32 19.87 -22.27
N SER A 625 -18.63 18.75 -22.58
CA SER A 625 -18.48 18.29 -23.96
C SER A 625 -19.82 17.96 -24.61
N VAL A 626 -20.73 17.29 -23.87
CA VAL A 626 -22.09 17.00 -24.35
C VAL A 626 -22.92 18.28 -24.53
N GLN A 627 -22.79 19.25 -23.60
CA GLN A 627 -23.47 20.56 -23.69
C GLN A 627 -23.01 21.36 -24.90
N GLN A 628 -21.70 21.36 -25.19
CA GLN A 628 -21.15 21.99 -26.37
C GLN A 628 -21.68 21.35 -27.66
N ALA A 629 -21.64 20.02 -27.73
CA ALA A 629 -22.18 19.28 -28.88
C ALA A 629 -23.69 19.51 -29.09
N ALA A 630 -24.43 19.74 -28.01
CA ALA A 630 -25.86 20.09 -28.04
C ALA A 630 -26.12 21.57 -28.44
N GLY A 631 -25.09 22.38 -28.74
CA GLY A 631 -25.23 23.76 -29.14
C GLY A 631 -25.42 24.75 -27.99
N HIS A 632 -24.98 24.39 -26.78
CA HIS A 632 -25.07 25.22 -25.58
C HIS A 632 -23.70 25.65 -25.03
N PRO A 633 -22.88 26.41 -25.82
CA PRO A 633 -21.49 26.72 -25.44
C PRO A 633 -21.39 27.53 -24.15
N ALA A 634 -22.29 28.47 -23.89
CA ALA A 634 -22.25 29.26 -22.66
C ALA A 634 -22.48 28.37 -21.40
N ILE A 635 -23.38 27.38 -21.48
CA ILE A 635 -23.64 26.44 -20.38
C ILE A 635 -22.43 25.50 -20.19
N ALA A 636 -21.81 25.06 -21.29
CA ALA A 636 -20.61 24.23 -21.24
C ALA A 636 -19.47 24.95 -20.52
N ARG A 637 -19.21 26.24 -20.88
CA ARG A 637 -18.23 27.07 -20.20
C ARG A 637 -18.51 27.22 -18.70
N ASP A 638 -19.74 27.48 -18.32
CA ASP A 638 -20.14 27.57 -16.90
C ASP A 638 -19.92 26.25 -16.15
N THR A 639 -20.11 25.12 -16.84
CA THR A 639 -19.84 23.79 -16.27
C THR A 639 -18.34 23.57 -16.07
N LEU A 640 -17.49 23.98 -17.01
CA LEU A 640 -16.02 23.94 -16.84
C LEU A 640 -15.53 24.89 -15.75
N ALA A 641 -16.13 26.09 -15.64
CA ALA A 641 -15.82 27.02 -14.58
C ALA A 641 -16.23 26.46 -13.17
N LYS A 642 -17.27 25.61 -13.10
CA LYS A 642 -17.60 24.87 -11.88
C LYS A 642 -16.53 23.84 -11.54
N ALA A 643 -15.95 23.15 -12.55
CA ALA A 643 -14.85 22.21 -12.31
C ALA A 643 -13.62 22.91 -11.73
N VAL A 644 -13.27 24.11 -12.25
CA VAL A 644 -12.19 24.96 -11.68
C VAL A 644 -12.51 25.37 -10.24
N LYS A 645 -13.73 25.77 -9.93
CA LYS A 645 -14.13 26.12 -8.56
C LYS A 645 -14.08 24.93 -7.61
N LEU A 646 -14.38 23.74 -8.11
CA LEU A 646 -14.37 22.49 -7.34
C LEU A 646 -12.93 22.06 -7.00
N GLN A 647 -12.01 22.16 -7.97
CA GLN A 647 -10.62 21.73 -7.85
C GLN A 647 -9.65 22.83 -8.36
N PRO A 648 -9.55 23.98 -7.67
CA PRO A 648 -8.78 25.15 -8.15
C PRO A 648 -7.27 24.91 -8.18
N SER A 649 -6.76 23.93 -7.46
CA SER A 649 -5.34 23.57 -7.43
C SER A 649 -5.03 22.37 -8.35
N ASN A 650 -5.99 21.93 -9.15
CA ASN A 650 -5.78 20.88 -10.15
C ASN A 650 -5.48 21.53 -11.52
N PRO A 651 -4.26 21.37 -12.10
CA PRO A 651 -3.89 21.99 -13.37
C PRO A 651 -4.81 21.58 -14.51
N GLN A 652 -5.34 20.36 -14.49
CA GLN A 652 -6.21 19.83 -15.54
C GLN A 652 -7.53 20.62 -15.68
N THR A 653 -8.09 21.13 -14.58
CA THR A 653 -9.33 21.92 -14.64
C THR A 653 -9.13 23.25 -15.40
N TRP A 654 -8.00 23.90 -15.16
CA TRP A 654 -7.62 25.12 -15.85
C TRP A 654 -7.24 24.87 -17.32
N LEU A 655 -6.51 23.79 -17.58
CA LEU A 655 -6.13 23.39 -18.94
C LEU A 655 -7.35 23.14 -19.84
N VAL A 656 -8.33 22.40 -19.33
CA VAL A 656 -9.55 22.09 -20.11
C VAL A 656 -10.38 23.36 -20.35
N LEU A 657 -10.52 24.24 -19.35
CA LEU A 657 -11.23 25.51 -19.52
C LEU A 657 -10.50 26.44 -20.49
N GLY A 658 -9.17 26.56 -20.39
CA GLY A 658 -8.37 27.39 -21.28
C GLY A 658 -8.41 26.93 -22.75
N ARG A 659 -8.34 25.62 -22.98
CA ARG A 659 -8.53 25.04 -24.33
C ARG A 659 -9.93 25.30 -24.86
N TYR A 660 -10.93 25.22 -23.99
CA TYR A 660 -12.31 25.53 -24.35
C TYR A 660 -12.45 27.00 -24.78
N ASP A 661 -11.99 27.95 -23.99
CA ASP A 661 -12.09 29.39 -24.29
C ASP A 661 -11.29 29.75 -25.53
N LEU A 662 -10.15 29.09 -25.78
CA LEU A 662 -9.40 29.24 -27.01
C LEU A 662 -10.20 28.80 -28.25
N SER A 663 -10.90 27.64 -28.14
CA SER A 663 -11.74 27.10 -29.22
C SER A 663 -12.97 27.96 -29.49
N GLU A 664 -13.55 28.61 -28.48
CA GLU A 664 -14.71 29.51 -28.62
C GLU A 664 -14.32 30.95 -28.99
N GLY A 665 -13.01 31.24 -29.16
CA GLY A 665 -12.50 32.52 -29.63
C GLY A 665 -12.40 33.61 -28.57
N ASP A 666 -12.23 33.22 -27.27
CA ASP A 666 -11.82 34.14 -26.21
C ASP A 666 -10.35 33.92 -25.81
N PRO A 667 -9.39 34.39 -26.60
CA PRO A 667 -7.98 34.14 -26.36
C PRO A 667 -7.45 34.82 -25.08
N ARG A 668 -8.13 35.83 -24.56
CA ARG A 668 -7.72 36.49 -23.29
C ARG A 668 -8.02 35.65 -22.08
N ALA A 669 -9.19 35.06 -22.02
CA ALA A 669 -9.55 34.10 -21.00
C ALA A 669 -8.64 32.89 -21.11
N ALA A 670 -8.44 32.34 -22.31
CA ALA A 670 -7.58 31.21 -22.57
C ALA A 670 -6.13 31.41 -22.08
N VAL A 671 -5.52 32.58 -22.32
CA VAL A 671 -4.16 32.89 -21.82
C VAL A 671 -4.12 32.83 -20.29
N HIS A 672 -5.09 33.45 -19.61
CA HIS A 672 -5.15 33.48 -18.14
C HIS A 672 -5.27 32.06 -17.55
N GLU A 673 -6.10 31.24 -18.15
CA GLU A 673 -6.40 29.89 -17.67
C GLU A 673 -5.24 28.91 -17.97
N LEU A 674 -4.64 29.02 -19.15
CA LEU A 674 -3.45 28.24 -19.50
C LEU A 674 -2.24 28.64 -18.64
N GLU A 675 -2.06 29.93 -18.30
CA GLU A 675 -1.04 30.38 -17.35
C GLU A 675 -1.26 29.78 -15.96
N ALA A 676 -2.52 29.69 -15.51
CA ALA A 676 -2.84 29.05 -14.25
C ALA A 676 -2.53 27.54 -14.26
N ALA A 677 -2.85 26.83 -15.35
CA ALA A 677 -2.50 25.43 -15.53
C ALA A 677 -0.98 25.21 -15.47
N ILE A 678 -0.22 26.01 -16.25
CA ILE A 678 1.25 25.96 -16.28
C ILE A 678 1.86 26.32 -14.91
N TYR A 679 1.29 27.27 -14.18
CA TYR A 679 1.74 27.62 -12.83
C TYR A 679 1.59 26.45 -11.85
N LEU A 680 0.53 25.64 -11.99
CA LEU A 680 0.26 24.49 -11.13
C LEU A 680 1.06 23.25 -11.54
N ASP A 681 1.50 23.19 -12.81
CA ASP A 681 2.30 22.10 -13.37
C ASP A 681 3.32 22.69 -14.35
N PRO A 682 4.44 23.26 -13.86
CA PRO A 682 5.45 23.89 -14.71
C PRO A 682 6.19 22.90 -15.62
N GLU A 683 6.32 21.64 -15.18
CA GLU A 683 7.03 20.61 -15.93
C GLU A 683 6.27 20.18 -17.18
N SER A 684 4.93 20.38 -17.21
CA SER A 684 4.08 20.06 -18.36
C SER A 684 4.46 20.78 -19.66
N ILE A 685 5.26 21.85 -19.60
CA ILE A 685 5.80 22.58 -20.77
C ILE A 685 7.31 22.76 -20.68
N SER A 686 8.02 21.92 -19.93
CA SER A 686 9.48 22.04 -19.78
C SER A 686 10.18 21.89 -21.13
N PRO A 687 11.32 22.59 -21.34
CA PRO A 687 12.12 22.45 -22.57
C PRO A 687 12.55 21.00 -22.81
N GLU A 688 12.80 20.24 -21.75
CA GLU A 688 13.18 18.84 -21.78
C GLU A 688 12.02 17.97 -22.27
N ALA A 689 10.81 18.12 -21.73
CA ALA A 689 9.62 17.38 -22.14
C ALA A 689 9.27 17.66 -23.62
N ILE A 690 9.40 18.93 -24.06
CA ILE A 690 9.20 19.31 -25.46
C ILE A 690 10.29 18.71 -26.36
N ALA A 691 11.55 18.74 -25.94
CA ALA A 691 12.68 18.20 -26.71
C ALA A 691 12.62 16.66 -26.83
N ASP A 692 12.12 15.96 -25.79
CA ASP A 692 11.90 14.51 -25.78
C ASP A 692 10.65 14.10 -26.60
N GLY A 693 9.91 15.08 -27.12
CA GLY A 693 8.77 14.85 -28.02
C GLY A 693 7.50 14.40 -27.29
N GLU A 694 7.35 14.76 -26.02
CA GLU A 694 6.12 14.49 -25.27
C GLU A 694 4.93 15.25 -25.88
N ARG A 695 3.98 14.51 -26.43
CA ARG A 695 2.87 15.07 -27.21
C ARG A 695 2.03 16.06 -26.42
N GLU A 696 1.79 15.79 -25.15
CA GLU A 696 0.98 16.65 -24.29
C GLU A 696 1.69 17.97 -24.00
N ALA A 697 2.98 17.93 -23.68
CA ALA A 697 3.81 19.12 -23.47
C ALA A 697 3.84 20.03 -24.71
N ILE A 698 4.07 19.43 -25.88
CA ILE A 698 4.06 20.14 -27.17
C ILE A 698 2.68 20.77 -27.42
N GLN A 699 1.61 20.05 -27.13
CA GLN A 699 0.25 20.55 -27.35
C GLN A 699 -0.10 21.72 -26.41
N ILE A 700 0.19 21.61 -25.11
CA ILE A 700 -0.04 22.69 -24.13
C ILE A 700 0.77 23.93 -24.54
N HIS A 701 2.02 23.75 -24.92
CA HIS A 701 2.87 24.83 -25.38
C HIS A 701 2.30 25.53 -26.61
N ASN A 702 1.85 24.75 -27.61
CA ASN A 702 1.24 25.30 -28.82
C ASN A 702 -0.08 26.01 -28.54
N ASP A 703 -0.94 25.46 -27.70
CA ASP A 703 -2.21 26.07 -27.28
C ASP A 703 -1.94 27.45 -26.63
N TYR A 704 -0.95 27.52 -25.76
CA TYR A 704 -0.55 28.77 -25.09
C TYR A 704 0.02 29.80 -26.07
N LEU A 705 0.90 29.40 -27.01
CA LEU A 705 1.43 30.28 -28.05
C LEU A 705 0.33 30.81 -28.96
N GLN A 706 -0.59 29.94 -29.38
CA GLN A 706 -1.74 30.32 -30.22
C GLN A 706 -2.63 31.35 -29.51
N ALA A 707 -2.91 31.16 -28.24
CA ALA A 707 -3.67 32.11 -27.43
C ALA A 707 -2.96 33.47 -27.34
N LEU A 708 -1.65 33.50 -27.10
CA LEU A 708 -0.84 34.71 -27.05
C LEU A 708 -0.82 35.48 -28.40
N GLU A 709 -0.67 34.76 -29.50
CA GLU A 709 -0.69 35.36 -30.84
C GLU A 709 -2.07 35.96 -31.15
N ALA A 710 -3.15 35.27 -30.79
CA ALA A 710 -4.50 35.78 -30.96
C ALA A 710 -4.74 37.08 -30.15
N VAL A 711 -4.29 37.14 -28.89
CA VAL A 711 -4.36 38.37 -28.06
C VAL A 711 -3.55 39.53 -28.66
N ARG A 712 -2.35 39.24 -29.21
CA ARG A 712 -1.51 40.25 -29.88
C ARG A 712 -2.20 40.80 -31.12
N SER A 713 -2.76 39.92 -31.95
CA SER A 713 -3.46 40.31 -33.18
C SER A 713 -4.72 41.15 -32.90
N GLU A 714 -5.54 40.75 -31.93
CA GLU A 714 -6.66 41.57 -31.47
C GLU A 714 -6.27 42.94 -30.95
N SER A 715 -5.20 42.99 -30.16
CA SER A 715 -4.71 44.23 -29.59
C SER A 715 -4.23 45.20 -30.70
N ALA A 716 -3.53 44.67 -31.71
CA ALA A 716 -3.11 45.43 -32.91
C ALA A 716 -4.31 45.93 -33.71
N ALA A 717 -5.33 45.05 -33.92
CA ALA A 717 -6.55 45.42 -34.62
C ALA A 717 -7.34 46.52 -33.88
N ARG A 718 -7.48 46.43 -32.55
CA ARG A 718 -8.10 47.47 -31.73
C ARG A 718 -7.34 48.79 -31.80
N ALA A 719 -6.01 48.76 -31.75
CA ALA A 719 -5.17 49.94 -31.87
C ALA A 719 -5.31 50.60 -33.27
N ALA A 720 -5.38 49.78 -34.32
CA ALA A 720 -5.61 50.26 -35.68
C ALA A 720 -6.99 50.93 -35.86
N ARG A 721 -8.07 50.30 -35.35
CA ARG A 721 -9.42 50.89 -35.34
C ARG A 721 -9.46 52.21 -34.58
N ARG A 722 -8.87 52.30 -33.39
CA ARG A 722 -8.80 53.55 -32.62
C ARG A 722 -8.03 54.64 -33.32
N ARG A 723 -6.92 54.29 -34.05
CA ARG A 723 -6.19 55.24 -34.87
C ARG A 723 -7.04 55.76 -36.05
N ALA A 724 -7.79 54.90 -36.72
CA ALA A 724 -8.69 55.24 -37.80
C ALA A 724 -9.83 56.16 -37.30
N GLU A 725 -10.45 55.86 -36.15
CA GLU A 725 -11.47 56.72 -35.54
C GLU A 725 -10.95 58.09 -35.16
N LEU A 726 -9.75 58.15 -34.56
CA LEU A 726 -9.11 59.43 -34.22
C LEU A 726 -8.76 60.25 -35.47
N LYS A 727 -8.34 59.57 -36.55
CA LYS A 727 -8.07 60.23 -37.84
C LYS A 727 -9.35 60.79 -38.45
N SER A 728 -10.42 60.00 -38.52
CA SER A 728 -11.73 60.44 -39.03
C SER A 728 -12.33 61.59 -38.20
N ALA A 729 -12.22 61.57 -36.87
CA ALA A 729 -12.63 62.62 -36.01
C ALA A 729 -11.83 63.92 -36.22
N ARG A 730 -10.52 63.83 -36.45
CA ARG A 730 -9.68 64.99 -36.81
C ARG A 730 -10.07 65.57 -38.17
N GLU A 731 -10.32 64.73 -39.17
CA GLU A 731 -10.78 65.18 -40.50
C GLU A 731 -12.16 65.83 -40.44
N SER A 732 -13.08 65.27 -39.68
CA SER A 732 -14.40 65.83 -39.43
C SER A 732 -14.34 67.19 -38.73
N ARG A 733 -13.51 67.36 -37.70
CA ARG A 733 -13.25 68.66 -37.08
C ARG A 733 -12.60 69.64 -38.00
N ALA A 734 -11.63 69.24 -38.87
CA ALA A 734 -11.01 70.06 -39.84
C ALA A 734 -12.01 70.58 -40.93
N ARG A 735 -12.90 69.68 -41.41
CA ARG A 735 -14.00 70.03 -42.34
C ARG A 735 -14.98 70.98 -41.69
N ALA A 736 -15.38 70.76 -40.42
CA ALA A 736 -16.24 71.67 -39.68
C ALA A 736 -15.60 73.03 -39.49
N ALA A 737 -14.31 73.11 -39.14
CA ALA A 737 -13.57 74.36 -38.99
C ALA A 737 -13.38 75.10 -40.40
N ALA A 738 -13.16 74.32 -41.45
CA ALA A 738 -13.12 74.87 -42.79
C ALA A 738 -14.49 75.46 -43.29
N GLY A 739 -15.57 74.73 -42.95
CA GLY A 739 -16.95 75.15 -43.16
C GLY A 739 -17.29 76.43 -42.40
N ALA A 740 -16.92 76.55 -41.13
CA ALA A 740 -17.09 77.73 -40.30
C ALA A 740 -16.29 78.94 -40.83
N ARG A 741 -15.06 78.73 -41.32
CA ARG A 741 -14.26 79.78 -41.97
C ARG A 741 -14.85 80.26 -43.31
N ARG A 742 -15.51 79.35 -44.05
CA ARG A 742 -16.22 79.77 -45.33
C ARG A 742 -17.53 80.49 -45.02
N ALA A 743 -18.26 80.12 -43.97
CA ALA A 743 -19.47 80.80 -43.52
C ALA A 743 -19.18 82.21 -42.97
N GLY A 744 -18.07 82.40 -42.25
CA GLY A 744 -17.63 83.70 -41.73
C GLY A 744 -17.13 84.69 -42.77
N ARG A 745 -16.78 84.17 -44.00
CA ARG A 745 -16.37 85.05 -45.14
C ARG A 745 -17.53 85.47 -46.03
N ARG A 746 -18.79 85.14 -45.75
CA ARG A 746 -19.96 85.49 -46.54
C ARG A 746 -20.83 86.62 -45.96
N HIS A 747 -20.33 87.41 -45.02
CA HIS A 747 -20.98 88.62 -44.63
C HIS A 747 -20.12 89.83 -45.14
N PRO A 748 -20.44 90.39 -46.27
CA PRO A 748 -20.00 91.72 -46.54
C PRO A 748 -20.95 92.73 -45.84
N ALA A 749 -20.35 93.75 -45.34
CA ALA A 749 -21.00 94.94 -44.73
C ALA A 749 -22.17 95.47 -45.55
N ARG A 750 -23.27 95.77 -44.87
CA ARG A 750 -24.12 96.93 -45.00
C ARG A 750 -24.39 97.51 -43.62
#